data_31e45f956488e0b3114d6a0a1c998137
#
_entry.id   31e45f956488e0b3114d6a0a1c998137
#
_cell.length_a   1.000
_cell.length_b   1.000
_cell.length_c   1.000
_cell.angle_alpha   90.00
_cell.angle_beta   90.00
_cell.angle_gamma   90.00
#
_symmetry.space_group_name_H-M   'P 1'
#
loop_
_entity.id
_entity.type
_entity.pdbx_description
1 polymer ?
#
loop_
_entity_poly.entity_id
_entity_poly.type
_entity_poly.pdbx_seq_one_letter_code
_entity_poly.pdbx_strand_id
1 'polypeptide(L)'
;MAPTIHSAKLTLSCPLFAADFDPRNNGLLLVGGGGGEGRSGVGNKIFLLDTSRRNEITEAVELSLSRDEDSVTSLAAAPLGGDVAGSLVALAGINSSVSEQKKNNNQHMRAFRFEAPRNNRAVAAPQDTEQSNDENKTKDDKDAKPEEEVTPGRATALSQASLFRTKNRPGSSDTYQRVIRLSPWPKGKDKEQHTRIGAIATGLATSGEIVFFRATETPSETDIIGRIQLSDNEEAEDLDFASLEHDPEQTEDAHGRFLVAYTNGVDVMVGEISSSNSSSSSPEVRCIYTIPLPASGARTARPKIRALRFLSPRSLLLLQNAPDRGGSELILLQLPAANQSKSQILRRRKLPRTVKIGLGLDICQLGTNPQGQQQTIIAVSGSDNSIALFTLEYGPKRGYSNFRPYSTIRDVHPFSMTKLTFSTFTAPSHPIGPEVGPQNVKLASVSMGNTVVVHTFPLSPFPTSSRTPRYVLVMPGPAEIWELIYSILILLFSISAICFAMLAFAEIRGGTPPFLGAAEWLPVGLRDIIAGQYVPPPQDRLTYLDTLLAPRSKGTTDIPIVQRHPDSTEQLESLRSILDRVHNAGAAPADLETATPHALSVIVRCNEAGHGAEESIFVETAVSARHNGISDEEKLRAWTDLSDDDRNIWKQRLVDAGRWTAAEGESILLGVLFGTACRVLDGAVRTELP
;
A
#
# COMPACT_ATOMS: atom_id res chain seq x y z
N MET A 1 16.30 -3.93 8.02
CA MET A 1 14.88 -4.08 7.60
C MET A 1 14.50 -2.87 6.76
N ALA A 2 13.86 -3.09 5.63
CA ALA A 2 13.27 -1.98 4.88
C ALA A 2 12.20 -1.31 5.77
N PRO A 3 12.11 0.02 5.79
CA PRO A 3 11.12 0.70 6.59
C PRO A 3 9.72 0.31 6.12
N THR A 4 8.88 -0.14 7.03
CA THR A 4 7.50 -0.53 6.74
C THR A 4 6.70 0.69 6.30
N ILE A 5 6.03 0.60 5.16
CA ILE A 5 5.10 1.63 4.68
C ILE A 5 3.81 1.47 5.49
N HIS A 6 3.52 2.46 6.33
CA HIS A 6 2.25 2.49 7.06
C HIS A 6 1.15 3.02 6.15
N SER A 7 -0.05 2.46 6.26
CA SER A 7 -1.21 2.93 5.52
C SER A 7 -2.41 3.06 6.45
N ALA A 8 -3.14 4.17 6.31
CA ALA A 8 -4.42 4.39 6.95
C ALA A 8 -5.51 4.51 5.87
N LYS A 9 -6.70 4.02 6.16
CA LYS A 9 -7.85 4.02 5.24
C LYS A 9 -9.09 4.54 5.93
N LEU A 10 -9.84 5.40 5.24
CA LEU A 10 -11.13 5.93 5.67
C LEU A 10 -12.14 5.80 4.53
N THR A 11 -13.38 5.47 4.86
CA THR A 11 -14.50 5.46 3.91
C THR A 11 -15.42 6.62 4.23
N LEU A 12 -15.63 7.51 3.26
CA LEU A 12 -16.47 8.70 3.37
C LEU A 12 -17.86 8.46 2.79
N SER A 13 -18.73 9.46 2.90
CA SER A 13 -20.14 9.36 2.54
C SER A 13 -20.44 9.59 1.05
N CYS A 14 -19.42 9.92 0.22
CA CYS A 14 -19.63 10.20 -1.21
C CYS A 14 -18.42 9.75 -2.05
N PRO A 15 -18.60 9.54 -3.38
CA PRO A 15 -17.51 9.35 -4.32
C PRO A 15 -16.53 10.53 -4.32
N LEU A 16 -15.24 10.26 -4.46
CA LEU A 16 -14.19 11.25 -4.31
C LEU A 16 -13.45 11.45 -5.63
N PHE A 17 -13.19 12.72 -5.99
CA PHE A 17 -12.55 13.08 -7.27
C PHE A 17 -11.33 13.97 -7.09
N ALA A 18 -11.24 14.71 -6.00
CA ALA A 18 -10.18 15.68 -5.77
C ALA A 18 -9.59 15.52 -4.37
N ALA A 19 -8.29 15.76 -4.26
CA ALA A 19 -7.57 15.77 -3.00
C ALA A 19 -6.32 16.65 -3.11
N ASP A 20 -5.98 17.35 -2.03
CA ASP A 20 -4.73 18.09 -1.91
C ASP A 20 -4.34 18.27 -0.44
N PHE A 21 -3.03 18.23 -0.12
CA PHE A 21 -2.52 18.47 1.22
C PHE A 21 -2.31 19.95 1.49
N ASP A 22 -2.47 20.38 2.74
CA ASP A 22 -1.96 21.69 3.16
C ASP A 22 -0.42 21.69 2.98
N PRO A 23 0.12 22.59 2.14
CA PRO A 23 1.56 22.62 1.90
C PRO A 23 2.40 23.02 3.12
N ARG A 24 1.79 23.59 4.16
CA ARG A 24 2.44 23.94 5.44
C ARG A 24 2.35 22.82 6.48
N ASN A 25 1.28 22.02 6.41
CA ASN A 25 1.00 20.99 7.38
C ASN A 25 0.58 19.67 6.71
N ASN A 26 1.50 18.75 6.59
CA ASN A 26 1.25 17.42 6.01
C ASN A 26 0.28 16.54 6.83
N GLY A 27 -0.17 17.03 7.99
CA GLY A 27 -1.22 16.40 8.79
C GLY A 27 -2.64 16.70 8.29
N LEU A 28 -2.81 17.72 7.45
CA LEU A 28 -4.13 18.14 6.96
C LEU A 28 -4.28 17.82 5.48
N LEU A 29 -5.36 17.12 5.15
CA LEU A 29 -5.70 16.70 3.79
C LEU A 29 -7.12 17.18 3.46
N LEU A 30 -7.25 17.98 2.39
CA LEU A 30 -8.54 18.30 1.79
C LEU A 30 -8.94 17.21 0.80
N VAL A 31 -10.21 16.81 0.86
CA VAL A 31 -10.78 15.84 -0.09
C VAL A 31 -12.16 16.32 -0.52
N GLY A 32 -12.45 16.22 -1.80
CA GLY A 32 -13.71 16.67 -2.38
C GLY A 32 -14.33 15.66 -3.33
N GLY A 33 -15.66 15.69 -3.40
CA GLY A 33 -16.39 14.80 -4.29
C GLY A 33 -17.90 14.97 -4.20
N GLY A 34 -18.64 13.99 -4.66
CA GLY A 34 -20.10 13.97 -4.59
C GLY A 34 -20.76 13.20 -5.73
N GLY A 35 -22.07 13.17 -5.71
CA GLY A 35 -22.88 12.54 -6.75
C GLY A 35 -23.19 13.44 -7.96
N GLY A 36 -22.79 14.71 -7.89
CA GLY A 36 -23.10 15.71 -8.92
C GLY A 36 -24.58 16.17 -8.91
N GLU A 37 -24.96 16.94 -9.94
CA GLU A 37 -26.35 17.32 -10.20
C GLU A 37 -27.12 16.09 -10.70
N GLY A 38 -27.71 15.36 -9.79
CA GLY A 38 -28.42 14.17 -10.19
C GLY A 38 -29.31 13.57 -9.10
N ARG A 39 -30.17 12.64 -9.52
CA ARG A 39 -31.05 11.87 -8.63
C ARG A 39 -30.34 10.73 -7.89
N SER A 40 -29.02 10.75 -7.80
CA SER A 40 -28.22 9.71 -7.14
C SER A 40 -28.48 9.61 -5.63
N GLY A 41 -29.07 10.64 -5.03
CA GLY A 41 -29.24 10.73 -3.57
C GLY A 41 -27.97 11.05 -2.80
N VAL A 42 -26.79 11.06 -3.46
CA VAL A 42 -25.49 11.33 -2.85
C VAL A 42 -25.21 12.83 -2.90
N GLY A 43 -24.93 13.44 -1.74
CA GLY A 43 -24.59 14.86 -1.64
C GLY A 43 -23.18 15.17 -2.13
N ASN A 44 -22.96 16.45 -2.49
CA ASN A 44 -21.64 16.98 -2.82
C ASN A 44 -20.98 17.49 -1.54
N LYS A 45 -19.70 17.16 -1.31
CA LYS A 45 -19.04 17.47 -0.04
C LYS A 45 -17.56 17.77 -0.22
N ILE A 46 -17.04 18.58 0.70
CA ILE A 46 -15.60 18.77 0.92
C ILE A 46 -15.31 18.41 2.37
N PHE A 47 -14.26 17.61 2.57
CA PHE A 47 -13.81 17.19 3.89
C PHE A 47 -12.41 17.75 4.15
N LEU A 48 -12.18 18.18 5.38
CA LEU A 48 -10.84 18.34 5.93
C LEU A 48 -10.57 17.13 6.81
N LEU A 49 -9.54 16.38 6.48
CA LEU A 49 -9.12 15.16 7.18
C LEU A 49 -7.84 15.43 7.98
N ASP A 50 -7.80 14.93 9.20
CA ASP A 50 -6.57 14.85 9.98
C ASP A 50 -5.89 13.51 9.71
N THR A 51 -4.70 13.57 9.15
CA THR A 51 -3.81 12.46 8.83
C THR A 51 -2.55 12.46 9.68
N SER A 52 -2.50 13.22 10.79
CA SER A 52 -1.31 13.37 11.65
C SER A 52 -0.85 12.02 12.20
N ARG A 53 -1.78 11.13 12.49
CA ARG A 53 -1.50 9.77 12.94
C ARG A 53 -1.17 8.86 11.76
N ARG A 54 -0.17 7.99 11.89
CA ARG A 54 0.31 7.11 10.79
C ARG A 54 -0.68 6.02 10.41
N ASN A 55 -1.49 5.57 11.35
CA ASN A 55 -2.38 4.40 11.18
C ASN A 55 -3.86 4.77 11.19
N GLU A 56 -4.19 6.06 11.28
CA GLU A 56 -5.55 6.54 11.42
C GLU A 56 -5.78 7.81 10.63
N ILE A 57 -6.94 7.93 10.00
CA ILE A 57 -7.43 9.15 9.36
C ILE A 57 -8.75 9.50 10.05
N THR A 58 -8.88 10.74 10.49
CA THR A 58 -10.12 11.22 11.12
C THR A 58 -10.70 12.40 10.34
N GLU A 59 -12.04 12.48 10.33
CA GLU A 59 -12.74 13.63 9.75
C GLU A 59 -12.68 14.78 10.76
N ALA A 60 -11.97 15.85 10.37
CA ALA A 60 -11.86 17.05 11.19
C ALA A 60 -13.03 18.02 10.94
N VAL A 61 -13.39 18.22 9.66
CA VAL A 61 -14.49 19.10 9.24
C VAL A 61 -15.15 18.54 8.00
N GLU A 62 -16.48 18.52 7.96
CA GLU A 62 -17.29 18.24 6.77
C GLU A 62 -18.02 19.49 6.32
N LEU A 63 -17.98 19.82 5.05
CA LEU A 63 -18.79 20.85 4.39
C LEU A 63 -19.72 20.20 3.37
N SER A 64 -21.00 20.27 3.63
CA SER A 64 -22.04 19.84 2.68
C SER A 64 -22.35 20.97 1.70
N LEU A 65 -22.37 20.66 0.40
CA LEU A 65 -22.66 21.56 -0.71
C LEU A 65 -24.06 21.33 -1.27
N SER A 66 -24.53 22.24 -2.13
CA SER A 66 -25.82 22.09 -2.79
C SER A 66 -25.87 20.81 -3.65
N ARG A 67 -27.04 20.17 -3.65
CA ARG A 67 -27.31 18.99 -4.50
C ARG A 67 -27.68 19.36 -5.94
N ASP A 68 -27.99 20.64 -6.18
CA ASP A 68 -28.35 21.15 -7.50
C ASP A 68 -27.13 21.54 -8.31
N GLU A 69 -25.93 21.43 -7.73
CA GLU A 69 -24.65 21.74 -8.36
C GLU A 69 -23.88 20.44 -8.67
N ASP A 70 -22.83 20.57 -9.47
CA ASP A 70 -21.97 19.46 -9.83
C ASP A 70 -21.10 19.03 -8.65
N SER A 71 -20.47 17.86 -8.77
CA SER A 71 -19.50 17.34 -7.81
C SER A 71 -18.24 18.20 -7.77
N VAL A 72 -17.46 18.10 -6.68
CA VAL A 72 -16.15 18.72 -6.55
C VAL A 72 -15.15 17.95 -7.41
N THR A 73 -14.89 18.40 -8.62
CA THR A 73 -14.07 17.69 -9.61
C THR A 73 -12.59 18.05 -9.51
N SER A 74 -12.26 19.24 -9.01
CA SER A 74 -10.88 19.65 -8.73
C SER A 74 -10.78 20.45 -7.44
N LEU A 75 -9.63 20.37 -6.77
CA LEU A 75 -9.39 21.00 -5.48
C LEU A 75 -7.90 21.35 -5.35
N ALA A 76 -7.63 22.49 -4.72
CA ALA A 76 -6.28 22.90 -4.38
C ALA A 76 -6.26 23.58 -3.01
N ALA A 77 -5.28 23.23 -2.18
CA ALA A 77 -5.08 23.81 -0.86
C ALA A 77 -4.25 25.09 -0.96
N ALA A 78 -4.86 26.22 -0.63
CA ALA A 78 -4.22 27.52 -0.53
C ALA A 78 -4.13 27.92 0.95
N PRO A 79 -2.93 28.08 1.50
CA PRO A 79 -2.79 28.58 2.87
C PRO A 79 -3.24 30.05 2.96
N LEU A 80 -3.85 30.40 4.08
CA LEU A 80 -4.20 31.79 4.42
C LEU A 80 -2.95 32.65 4.60
N GLY A 81 -3.04 33.93 4.23
CA GLY A 81 -2.08 34.95 4.64
C GLY A 81 -2.14 35.12 6.17
N GLY A 82 -0.97 35.14 6.82
CA GLY A 82 -0.85 35.12 8.28
C GLY A 82 -0.76 33.73 8.88
N ASP A 83 -0.05 33.61 9.98
CA ASP A 83 0.37 32.32 10.56
C ASP A 83 -0.72 31.72 11.49
N VAL A 84 -1.98 31.64 10.97
CA VAL A 84 -3.06 31.00 11.70
C VAL A 84 -2.93 29.49 11.53
N ALA A 85 -2.25 28.85 12.46
CA ALA A 85 -2.07 27.41 12.46
C ALA A 85 -3.41 26.68 12.37
N GLY A 86 -3.54 25.72 11.44
CA GLY A 86 -4.75 24.91 11.28
C GLY A 86 -5.87 25.56 10.44
N SER A 87 -5.63 26.72 9.80
CA SER A 87 -6.58 27.33 8.88
C SER A 87 -6.05 27.29 7.45
N LEU A 88 -6.90 26.92 6.50
CA LEU A 88 -6.56 26.92 5.07
C LEU A 88 -7.78 27.26 4.21
N VAL A 89 -7.51 27.70 2.98
CA VAL A 89 -8.54 27.93 1.96
C VAL A 89 -8.52 26.76 0.98
N ALA A 90 -9.67 26.16 0.75
CA ALA A 90 -9.91 25.24 -0.33
C ALA A 90 -10.39 26.00 -1.57
N LEU A 91 -9.58 26.03 -2.62
CA LEU A 91 -10.01 26.47 -3.94
C LEU A 91 -10.58 25.27 -4.68
N ALA A 92 -11.86 25.28 -4.95
CA ALA A 92 -12.60 24.16 -5.49
C ALA A 92 -13.21 24.50 -6.86
N GLY A 93 -13.09 23.55 -7.79
CA GLY A 93 -13.80 23.57 -9.05
C GLY A 93 -15.12 22.83 -8.92
N ILE A 94 -16.21 23.59 -8.96
CA ILE A 94 -17.58 23.09 -8.84
C ILE A 94 -18.42 23.80 -9.87
N ASN A 95 -18.93 23.10 -10.87
CA ASN A 95 -19.78 23.73 -11.86
C ASN A 95 -21.14 24.07 -11.23
N SER A 96 -21.70 25.19 -11.64
CA SER A 96 -23.10 25.53 -11.33
C SER A 96 -24.03 24.50 -11.96
N SER A 97 -25.29 24.49 -11.56
CA SER A 97 -26.32 23.60 -12.11
C SER A 97 -26.40 23.69 -13.62
N VAL A 98 -26.81 22.62 -14.27
CA VAL A 98 -27.01 22.57 -15.74
C VAL A 98 -27.96 23.68 -16.20
N SER A 99 -28.94 24.04 -15.38
CA SER A 99 -29.87 25.15 -15.66
C SER A 99 -29.17 26.51 -15.69
N GLU A 100 -28.24 26.76 -14.76
CA GLU A 100 -27.45 28.00 -14.74
C GLU A 100 -26.38 28.02 -15.84
N GLN A 101 -25.73 26.88 -16.10
CA GLN A 101 -24.77 26.76 -17.20
C GLN A 101 -25.41 27.08 -18.55
N LYS A 102 -26.63 26.62 -18.81
CA LYS A 102 -27.41 26.96 -20.03
C LYS A 102 -27.73 28.45 -20.18
N LYS A 103 -27.76 29.19 -19.06
CA LYS A 103 -27.89 30.65 -19.02
C LYS A 103 -26.53 31.34 -19.12
N ASN A 104 -25.43 30.62 -19.34
CA ASN A 104 -24.05 31.12 -19.29
C ASN A 104 -23.66 31.72 -17.91
N ASN A 105 -24.24 31.23 -16.84
CA ASN A 105 -23.94 31.59 -15.46
C ASN A 105 -23.26 30.41 -14.71
N ASN A 106 -22.06 30.05 -15.16
CA ASN A 106 -21.27 29.02 -14.48
C ASN A 106 -20.24 29.65 -13.54
N GLN A 107 -20.57 29.71 -12.25
CA GLN A 107 -19.67 30.16 -11.20
C GLN A 107 -18.80 29.01 -10.70
N HIS A 108 -17.86 28.58 -11.52
CA HIS A 108 -17.14 27.33 -11.37
C HIS A 108 -15.96 27.38 -10.38
N MET A 109 -15.47 28.59 -10.05
CA MET A 109 -14.41 28.77 -9.05
C MET A 109 -15.04 29.10 -7.71
N ARG A 110 -14.80 28.26 -6.72
CA ARG A 110 -15.31 28.41 -5.35
C ARG A 110 -14.17 28.46 -4.35
N ALA A 111 -14.31 29.28 -3.33
CA ALA A 111 -13.36 29.35 -2.23
C ALA A 111 -14.08 29.11 -0.90
N PHE A 112 -13.49 28.25 -0.08
CA PHE A 112 -13.99 27.88 1.24
C PHE A 112 -12.86 27.95 2.26
N ARG A 113 -13.12 28.51 3.42
CA ARG A 113 -12.18 28.52 4.55
C ARG A 113 -12.50 27.35 5.44
N PHE A 114 -11.47 26.59 5.78
CA PHE A 114 -11.49 25.50 6.75
C PHE A 114 -10.64 25.85 7.96
N GLU A 115 -11.14 25.59 9.14
CA GLU A 115 -10.45 25.74 10.41
C GLU A 115 -10.49 24.38 11.12
N ALA A 116 -9.32 23.79 11.35
CA ALA A 116 -9.22 22.51 12.06
C ALA A 116 -9.60 22.68 13.55
N PRO A 117 -10.14 21.63 14.20
CA PRO A 117 -10.41 21.66 15.63
C PRO A 117 -9.14 22.02 16.42
N ARG A 118 -9.29 22.81 17.49
CA ARG A 118 -8.17 23.22 18.34
C ARG A 118 -8.43 22.79 19.77
N ASN A 119 -7.42 22.14 20.36
CA ASN A 119 -7.38 21.93 21.80
C ASN A 119 -6.83 23.21 22.44
N ASN A 120 -7.67 23.98 23.10
CA ASN A 120 -7.26 25.11 23.90
C ASN A 120 -6.58 24.60 25.18
N ARG A 121 -5.32 24.16 25.05
CA ARG A 121 -4.46 24.01 26.22
C ARG A 121 -4.13 25.44 26.67
N ALA A 122 -4.84 25.91 27.68
CA ALA A 122 -4.52 27.17 28.32
C ALA A 122 -3.02 27.11 28.74
N VAL A 123 -2.20 27.89 28.03
CA VAL A 123 -0.86 28.20 28.51
C VAL A 123 -1.11 29.06 29.74
N ALA A 124 -1.06 28.45 30.91
CA ALA A 124 -1.03 29.18 32.16
C ALA A 124 0.22 30.07 32.11
N ALA A 125 -0.01 31.36 31.93
CA ALA A 125 1.04 32.36 32.11
C ALA A 125 1.61 32.18 33.51
N PRO A 126 2.95 32.29 33.72
CA PRO A 126 3.50 32.29 35.05
C PRO A 126 2.97 33.51 35.81
N GLN A 127 2.06 33.26 36.73
CA GLN A 127 1.68 34.28 37.71
C GLN A 127 2.83 34.44 38.67
N ASP A 128 3.42 35.63 38.67
CA ASP A 128 4.32 36.09 39.71
C ASP A 128 3.59 35.98 41.06
N THR A 129 4.15 35.15 41.92
CA THR A 129 3.62 34.88 43.26
C THR A 129 4.01 36.04 44.15
N GLU A 130 3.13 36.98 44.37
CA GLU A 130 3.18 37.79 45.60
C GLU A 130 2.53 37.00 46.72
N GLN A 131 3.36 36.76 47.77
CA GLN A 131 2.98 36.13 49.01
C GLN A 131 1.92 36.97 49.76
N SER A 132 0.80 36.38 50.10
CA SER A 132 0.01 36.77 51.26
C SER A 132 -0.47 35.51 51.95
N ASN A 133 0.01 35.36 53.21
CA ASN A 133 -0.44 34.38 54.18
C ASN A 133 -1.92 34.62 54.51
N ASP A 134 -2.71 33.58 54.39
CA ASP A 134 -3.84 33.36 55.31
C ASP A 134 -4.16 31.87 55.40
N GLU A 135 -4.09 31.39 56.63
CA GLU A 135 -4.40 30.02 57.05
C GLU A 135 -5.94 29.84 57.18
N ASN A 136 -6.37 28.63 56.90
CA ASN A 136 -7.69 28.06 57.18
C ASN A 136 -8.73 28.09 56.03
N LYS A 137 -8.84 26.92 55.33
CA LYS A 137 -10.12 26.22 55.20
C LYS A 137 -9.98 24.82 54.60
N THR A 138 -10.37 23.86 55.36
CA THR A 138 -10.98 22.55 55.13
C THR A 138 -10.90 21.92 53.70
N LYS A 139 -10.29 20.73 53.70
CA LYS A 139 -10.43 19.66 52.73
C LYS A 139 -11.89 19.35 52.43
N ASP A 140 -12.23 19.33 51.18
CA ASP A 140 -13.08 18.37 50.43
C ASP A 140 -13.50 19.06 49.17
N ASP A 141 -12.81 18.72 48.06
CA ASP A 141 -13.48 18.56 46.77
C ASP A 141 -12.59 17.86 45.75
N LYS A 142 -13.16 16.83 45.24
CA LYS A 142 -12.85 15.90 44.20
C LYS A 142 -12.01 16.43 43.02
N ASP A 143 -11.12 15.57 42.59
CA ASP A 143 -10.45 15.52 41.27
C ASP A 143 -11.42 15.82 40.10
N ALA A 144 -11.65 17.06 39.80
CA ALA A 144 -12.16 17.50 38.51
C ALA A 144 -10.92 17.70 37.58
N LYS A 145 -10.64 16.73 36.73
CA LYS A 145 -9.78 16.97 35.56
C LYS A 145 -10.36 18.17 34.82
N PRO A 146 -9.55 19.19 34.46
CA PRO A 146 -10.04 20.26 33.58
C PRO A 146 -10.53 19.61 32.28
N GLU A 147 -11.81 19.78 31.97
CA GLU A 147 -12.37 19.42 30.66
C GLU A 147 -11.58 20.22 29.62
N GLU A 148 -10.87 19.52 28.73
CA GLU A 148 -10.21 20.11 27.59
C GLU A 148 -11.30 20.71 26.68
N GLU A 149 -11.46 22.01 26.68
CA GLU A 149 -12.39 22.73 25.83
C GLU A 149 -11.88 22.65 24.38
N VAL A 150 -12.36 21.67 23.64
CA VAL A 150 -12.08 21.48 22.21
C VAL A 150 -12.97 22.40 21.41
N THR A 151 -12.41 23.43 20.77
CA THR A 151 -13.16 24.22 19.79
C THR A 151 -13.40 23.35 18.54
N PRO A 152 -14.68 23.15 18.15
CA PRO A 152 -15.00 22.34 16.96
C PRO A 152 -14.46 22.99 15.69
N GLY A 153 -14.04 22.15 14.74
CA GLY A 153 -13.63 22.63 13.42
C GLY A 153 -14.80 23.26 12.67
N ARG A 154 -14.49 24.22 11.78
CA ARG A 154 -15.49 24.97 11.02
C ARG A 154 -15.10 25.10 9.54
N ALA A 155 -16.12 25.09 8.68
CA ALA A 155 -15.97 25.46 7.27
C ALA A 155 -16.94 26.60 6.91
N THR A 156 -16.44 27.58 6.13
CA THR A 156 -17.23 28.73 5.66
C THR A 156 -16.98 28.98 4.18
N ALA A 157 -18.04 29.26 3.42
CA ALA A 157 -17.94 29.71 2.04
C ALA A 157 -17.43 31.15 1.99
N LEU A 158 -16.44 31.42 1.14
CA LEU A 158 -15.83 32.73 0.98
C LEU A 158 -16.30 33.44 -0.31
N SER A 159 -16.15 32.77 -1.45
CA SER A 159 -16.48 33.36 -2.74
C SER A 159 -16.89 32.34 -3.79
N GLN A 160 -17.55 32.88 -4.83
CA GLN A 160 -17.89 32.16 -6.06
C GLN A 160 -17.58 33.08 -7.24
N ALA A 161 -16.93 32.57 -8.27
CA ALA A 161 -16.53 33.36 -9.41
C ALA A 161 -16.63 32.57 -10.73
N SER A 162 -16.92 33.29 -11.82
CA SER A 162 -16.78 32.81 -13.19
C SER A 162 -15.51 33.39 -13.78
N LEU A 163 -14.50 32.56 -14.02
CA LEU A 163 -13.22 32.99 -14.57
C LEU A 163 -13.12 32.79 -16.08
N PHE A 164 -13.90 31.86 -16.66
CA PHE A 164 -13.88 31.56 -18.08
C PHE A 164 -14.64 32.62 -18.89
N ARG A 165 -14.08 32.98 -20.04
CA ARG A 165 -14.75 33.78 -21.07
C ARG A 165 -15.49 32.93 -22.09
N THR A 166 -15.08 31.70 -22.23
CA THR A 166 -15.75 30.72 -23.12
C THR A 166 -17.18 30.52 -22.68
N LYS A 167 -18.11 30.79 -23.59
CA LYS A 167 -19.55 30.62 -23.37
C LYS A 167 -20.02 29.31 -23.96
N ASN A 168 -20.97 28.70 -23.31
CA ASN A 168 -21.67 27.55 -23.87
C ASN A 168 -22.45 27.92 -25.12
N ARG A 169 -22.63 27.00 -26.05
CA ARG A 169 -23.62 27.14 -27.12
C ARG A 169 -25.01 27.25 -26.48
N PRO A 170 -25.94 28.02 -27.06
CA PRO A 170 -27.29 28.11 -26.52
C PRO A 170 -27.91 26.72 -26.31
N GLY A 171 -28.30 26.41 -25.07
CA GLY A 171 -28.88 25.13 -24.70
C GLY A 171 -27.89 24.00 -24.39
N SER A 172 -26.58 24.24 -24.48
CA SER A 172 -25.54 23.28 -24.13
C SER A 172 -24.94 23.60 -22.74
N SER A 173 -24.30 22.61 -22.12
CA SER A 173 -23.54 22.73 -20.87
C SER A 173 -22.10 22.23 -21.03
N ASP A 174 -21.50 22.48 -22.18
CA ASP A 174 -20.22 21.87 -22.58
C ASP A 174 -19.00 22.56 -21.94
N THR A 175 -19.18 23.76 -21.36
CA THR A 175 -18.09 24.51 -20.70
C THR A 175 -18.08 24.21 -19.20
N TYR A 176 -17.26 23.30 -18.77
CA TYR A 176 -17.05 23.01 -17.36
C TYR A 176 -15.57 23.07 -16.99
N GLN A 177 -15.27 23.28 -15.72
CA GLN A 177 -13.92 23.24 -15.23
C GLN A 177 -13.44 21.78 -15.07
N ARG A 178 -12.16 21.53 -15.32
CA ARG A 178 -11.58 20.21 -15.24
C ARG A 178 -10.40 20.11 -14.27
N VAL A 179 -9.52 21.08 -14.32
CA VAL A 179 -8.24 21.07 -13.58
C VAL A 179 -8.04 22.40 -12.88
N ILE A 180 -7.70 22.32 -11.59
CA ILE A 180 -7.11 23.44 -10.83
C ILE A 180 -5.72 23.00 -10.39
N ARG A 181 -4.73 23.88 -10.59
CA ARG A 181 -3.35 23.69 -10.12
C ARG A 181 -2.82 24.99 -9.57
N LEU A 182 -2.14 24.94 -8.43
CA LEU A 182 -1.41 26.07 -7.86
C LEU A 182 0.08 25.92 -8.10
N SER A 183 0.79 27.04 -8.20
CA SER A 183 2.24 27.06 -8.23
C SER A 183 2.83 26.43 -6.96
N PRO A 184 4.07 25.88 -7.02
CA PRO A 184 4.72 25.28 -5.86
C PRO A 184 4.74 26.23 -4.67
N TRP A 185 4.64 25.67 -3.46
CA TRP A 185 4.79 26.45 -2.23
C TRP A 185 6.23 26.98 -2.13
N PRO A 186 6.43 28.28 -1.85
CA PRO A 186 7.75 28.87 -1.77
C PRO A 186 8.58 28.23 -0.64
N LYS A 187 9.83 27.89 -0.96
CA LYS A 187 10.80 27.32 -0.03
C LYS A 187 11.72 28.43 0.46
N GLY A 188 11.55 28.95 1.67
CA GLY A 188 12.43 30.00 2.22
C GLY A 188 11.87 30.64 3.47
N LYS A 189 12.65 31.55 4.06
CA LYS A 189 12.27 32.28 5.27
C LYS A 189 11.33 33.47 4.97
N ASP A 190 11.38 34.00 3.76
CA ASP A 190 10.60 35.20 3.36
C ASP A 190 9.25 34.80 2.74
N LYS A 191 8.51 33.93 3.45
CA LYS A 191 7.26 33.34 2.96
C LYS A 191 6.12 34.35 2.73
N GLU A 192 6.20 35.53 3.37
CA GLU A 192 5.13 36.51 3.37
C GLU A 192 5.07 37.35 2.09
N GLN A 193 6.14 37.40 1.28
CA GLN A 193 6.19 38.24 0.07
C GLN A 193 5.90 37.50 -1.24
N HIS A 194 5.75 36.17 -1.22
CA HIS A 194 5.59 35.40 -2.45
C HIS A 194 4.13 35.16 -2.82
N THR A 195 3.68 35.87 -3.85
CA THR A 195 2.35 35.68 -4.43
C THR A 195 2.32 34.36 -5.20
N ARG A 196 1.53 33.37 -4.73
CA ARG A 196 1.24 32.18 -5.51
C ARG A 196 0.29 32.50 -6.66
N ILE A 197 0.47 31.81 -7.76
CA ILE A 197 -0.45 31.82 -8.88
C ILE A 197 -1.16 30.47 -9.02
N GLY A 198 -2.30 30.48 -9.66
CA GLY A 198 -3.05 29.28 -10.00
C GLY A 198 -3.44 29.28 -11.46
N ALA A 199 -3.79 28.11 -11.95
CA ALA A 199 -4.44 27.94 -13.23
C ALA A 199 -5.69 27.10 -13.09
N ILE A 200 -6.71 27.44 -13.85
CA ILE A 200 -7.93 26.67 -14.03
C ILE A 200 -8.16 26.45 -15.52
N ALA A 201 -8.49 25.23 -15.92
CA ALA A 201 -8.71 24.86 -17.32
C ALA A 201 -10.13 24.36 -17.55
N THR A 202 -10.67 24.68 -18.72
CA THR A 202 -11.94 24.09 -19.20
C THR A 202 -11.75 22.61 -19.52
N GLY A 203 -12.80 21.84 -19.35
CA GLY A 203 -12.96 20.50 -19.94
C GLY A 203 -13.41 20.57 -21.40
N LEU A 204 -14.08 19.54 -21.86
CA LEU A 204 -14.58 19.37 -23.24
C LEU A 204 -15.40 20.58 -23.71
N ALA A 205 -14.74 21.63 -24.14
CA ALA A 205 -15.36 22.83 -24.69
C ALA A 205 -15.03 22.95 -26.17
N THR A 206 -15.95 23.54 -26.96
CA THR A 206 -15.70 23.81 -28.38
C THR A 206 -14.53 24.77 -28.58
N SER A 207 -14.33 25.68 -27.62
CA SER A 207 -13.24 26.63 -27.58
C SER A 207 -12.77 26.68 -26.14
N GLY A 208 -11.84 25.80 -25.76
CA GLY A 208 -11.32 25.69 -24.40
C GLY A 208 -10.34 26.80 -24.06
N GLU A 209 -10.13 27.04 -22.77
CA GLU A 209 -9.17 28.02 -22.27
C GLU A 209 -8.49 27.56 -20.97
N ILE A 210 -7.30 28.06 -20.74
CA ILE A 210 -6.59 28.00 -19.47
C ILE A 210 -6.50 29.40 -18.93
N VAL A 211 -7.04 29.64 -17.73
CA VAL A 211 -7.03 30.96 -17.07
C VAL A 211 -6.04 30.92 -15.91
N PHE A 212 -5.13 31.90 -15.88
CA PHE A 212 -4.18 32.08 -14.81
C PHE A 212 -4.65 33.22 -13.89
N PHE A 213 -4.51 33.00 -12.58
CA PHE A 213 -4.99 33.92 -11.57
C PHE A 213 -4.04 33.96 -10.35
N ARG A 214 -4.05 35.08 -9.60
CA ARG A 214 -3.39 35.14 -8.30
C ARG A 214 -4.18 34.29 -7.31
N ALA A 215 -3.50 33.44 -6.60
CA ALA A 215 -4.11 32.54 -5.61
C ALA A 215 -4.41 33.32 -4.31
N THR A 216 -5.38 34.22 -4.37
CA THR A 216 -5.95 34.96 -3.22
C THR A 216 -6.93 34.04 -2.44
N GLU A 217 -7.40 34.52 -1.29
CA GLU A 217 -8.43 33.81 -0.52
C GLU A 217 -9.79 33.77 -1.22
N THR A 218 -10.05 34.80 -2.04
CA THR A 218 -11.31 35.02 -2.78
C THR A 218 -11.02 35.34 -4.24
N PRO A 219 -10.51 34.38 -5.03
CA PRO A 219 -10.16 34.63 -6.43
C PRO A 219 -11.36 35.16 -7.22
N SER A 220 -11.12 36.22 -8.00
CA SER A 220 -12.12 36.92 -8.79
C SER A 220 -11.56 37.25 -10.18
N GLU A 221 -12.38 37.87 -11.03
CA GLU A 221 -11.93 38.32 -12.35
C GLU A 221 -10.76 39.34 -12.29
N THR A 222 -10.66 40.10 -11.20
CA THR A 222 -9.58 41.09 -11.01
C THR A 222 -8.24 40.43 -10.70
N ASP A 223 -8.25 39.19 -10.26
CA ASP A 223 -7.06 38.43 -9.96
C ASP A 223 -6.47 37.70 -11.18
N ILE A 224 -7.15 37.76 -12.33
CA ILE A 224 -6.68 37.12 -13.56
C ILE A 224 -5.42 37.86 -14.06
N ILE A 225 -4.39 37.06 -14.32
CA ILE A 225 -3.07 37.51 -14.79
C ILE A 225 -2.74 37.05 -16.22
N GLY A 226 -3.57 36.18 -16.80
CA GLY A 226 -3.38 35.76 -18.19
C GLY A 226 -4.34 34.67 -18.62
N ARG A 227 -4.39 34.44 -19.94
CA ARG A 227 -5.23 33.40 -20.55
C ARG A 227 -4.51 32.75 -21.73
N ILE A 228 -4.69 31.48 -21.89
CA ILE A 228 -4.34 30.72 -23.10
C ILE A 228 -5.63 30.19 -23.72
N GLN A 229 -5.87 30.54 -24.97
CA GLN A 229 -6.98 30.00 -25.76
C GLN A 229 -6.51 28.71 -26.38
N LEU A 230 -7.26 27.62 -26.15
CA LEU A 230 -7.00 26.31 -26.77
C LEU A 230 -7.65 26.26 -28.15
N SER A 231 -7.16 25.36 -29.00
CA SER A 231 -7.74 25.12 -30.33
C SER A 231 -9.14 24.48 -30.20
N ASP A 232 -9.89 24.48 -31.31
CA ASP A 232 -11.23 23.89 -31.34
C ASP A 232 -11.21 22.41 -30.95
N ASN A 233 -12.07 22.04 -30.01
CA ASN A 233 -12.19 20.71 -29.41
C ASN A 233 -10.90 20.20 -28.72
N GLU A 234 -10.01 21.11 -28.35
CA GLU A 234 -8.81 20.81 -27.58
C GLU A 234 -9.07 21.06 -26.09
N GLU A 235 -8.56 20.18 -25.25
CA GLU A 235 -8.59 20.35 -23.81
C GLU A 235 -7.21 20.15 -23.18
N ALA A 236 -6.97 20.79 -22.05
CA ALA A 236 -5.79 20.53 -21.26
C ALA A 236 -6.00 19.28 -20.41
N GLU A 237 -5.29 18.19 -20.77
CA GLU A 237 -5.35 16.92 -20.01
C GLU A 237 -4.75 17.06 -18.60
N ASP A 238 -3.64 17.77 -18.49
CA ASP A 238 -2.97 18.11 -17.24
C ASP A 238 -2.09 19.36 -17.43
N LEU A 239 -1.80 20.05 -16.32
CA LEU A 239 -0.91 21.20 -16.30
C LEU A 239 -0.12 21.24 -14.99
N ASP A 240 1.06 21.88 -15.02
CA ASP A 240 1.91 22.05 -13.85
C ASP A 240 2.75 23.34 -13.94
N PHE A 241 3.29 23.78 -12.79
CA PHE A 241 4.10 24.97 -12.66
C PHE A 241 5.49 24.67 -12.10
N ALA A 242 6.49 25.44 -12.56
CA ALA A 242 7.78 25.55 -11.93
C ALA A 242 8.12 27.01 -11.63
N SER A 243 8.65 27.29 -10.42
CA SER A 243 9.16 28.61 -10.08
C SER A 243 10.53 28.83 -10.72
N LEU A 244 10.76 30.02 -11.29
CA LEU A 244 12.05 30.43 -11.85
C LEU A 244 13.00 31.03 -10.82
N GLU A 245 12.53 31.33 -9.61
CA GLU A 245 13.30 32.01 -8.55
C GLU A 245 14.57 31.23 -8.10
N HIS A 246 14.62 29.94 -8.36
CA HIS A 246 15.71 29.06 -7.94
C HIS A 246 16.56 28.57 -9.13
N ASP A 247 16.43 29.17 -10.32
CA ASP A 247 17.29 28.80 -11.45
C ASP A 247 18.64 29.51 -11.33
N PRO A 248 19.78 28.80 -11.13
CA PRO A 248 21.08 29.42 -10.91
C PRO A 248 21.62 30.22 -12.11
N GLU A 249 20.96 30.16 -13.27
CA GLU A 249 21.34 30.93 -14.47
C GLU A 249 20.49 32.18 -14.69
N GLN A 250 19.52 32.44 -13.81
CA GLN A 250 18.67 33.63 -13.90
C GLN A 250 19.13 34.73 -12.93
N THR A 251 19.05 35.97 -13.39
CA THR A 251 19.36 37.18 -12.64
C THR A 251 18.30 37.50 -11.59
N GLU A 252 18.58 38.46 -10.70
CA GLU A 252 17.76 38.87 -9.53
C GLU A 252 16.29 39.23 -9.84
N ASP A 253 15.90 39.43 -11.10
CA ASP A 253 14.53 39.76 -11.51
C ASP A 253 13.57 38.55 -11.70
N ALA A 254 13.92 37.37 -11.20
CA ALA A 254 13.10 36.17 -11.38
C ALA A 254 11.94 36.03 -10.38
N HIS A 255 11.79 36.98 -9.45
CA HIS A 255 10.71 36.94 -8.46
C HIS A 255 9.31 36.99 -9.10
N GLY A 256 8.45 36.07 -8.71
CA GLY A 256 7.08 36.00 -9.20
C GLY A 256 6.95 35.52 -10.65
N ARG A 257 8.02 34.98 -11.26
CA ARG A 257 8.00 34.38 -12.60
C ARG A 257 7.91 32.88 -12.51
N PHE A 258 7.06 32.29 -13.35
CA PHE A 258 6.78 30.86 -13.36
C PHE A 258 6.80 30.32 -14.79
N LEU A 259 7.32 29.13 -14.97
CA LEU A 259 7.02 28.32 -16.15
C LEU A 259 5.73 27.56 -15.93
N VAL A 260 4.90 27.53 -16.94
CA VAL A 260 3.72 26.65 -17.01
C VAL A 260 3.92 25.66 -18.14
N ALA A 261 3.66 24.39 -17.86
CA ALA A 261 3.54 23.37 -18.88
C ALA A 261 2.12 22.79 -18.88
N TYR A 262 1.59 22.53 -20.06
CA TYR A 262 0.33 21.80 -20.21
C TYR A 262 0.42 20.82 -21.39
N THR A 263 -0.48 19.86 -21.41
CA THR A 263 -0.58 18.88 -22.51
C THR A 263 -2.02 18.72 -22.94
N ASN A 264 -2.24 18.60 -24.26
CA ASN A 264 -3.51 18.20 -24.85
C ASN A 264 -3.61 16.67 -25.07
N GLY A 265 -2.69 15.92 -24.46
CA GLY A 265 -2.57 14.46 -24.63
C GLY A 265 -1.61 14.04 -25.74
N VAL A 266 -1.24 14.92 -26.65
CA VAL A 266 -0.33 14.65 -27.78
C VAL A 266 0.90 15.55 -27.75
N ASP A 267 0.66 16.83 -27.53
CA ASP A 267 1.68 17.87 -27.50
C ASP A 267 1.92 18.33 -26.06
N VAL A 268 3.15 18.74 -25.81
CA VAL A 268 3.54 19.43 -24.56
C VAL A 268 3.90 20.84 -24.91
N MET A 269 3.13 21.76 -24.34
CA MET A 269 3.29 23.20 -24.50
C MET A 269 3.92 23.79 -23.24
N VAL A 270 4.82 24.75 -23.40
CA VAL A 270 5.45 25.48 -22.29
C VAL A 270 5.40 26.96 -22.57
N GLY A 271 5.04 27.73 -21.57
CA GLY A 271 5.05 29.18 -21.59
C GLY A 271 5.56 29.75 -20.27
N GLU A 272 5.80 31.06 -20.26
CA GLU A 272 6.21 31.80 -19.08
C GLU A 272 5.09 32.77 -18.65
N ILE A 273 4.88 32.87 -17.34
CA ILE A 273 3.90 33.76 -16.76
C ILE A 273 4.47 34.45 -15.51
N SER A 274 4.12 35.73 -15.33
CA SER A 274 4.48 36.50 -14.14
C SER A 274 3.25 36.83 -13.30
N SER A 275 3.39 36.82 -11.98
CA SER A 275 2.35 37.25 -11.05
C SER A 275 1.98 38.76 -11.21
N SER A 276 2.87 39.55 -11.82
CA SER A 276 2.66 40.98 -12.14
C SER A 276 1.87 41.22 -13.42
N ASN A 277 1.61 40.17 -14.24
CA ASN A 277 0.88 40.32 -15.49
C ASN A 277 -0.56 40.81 -15.26
N SER A 278 -1.18 41.37 -16.30
CA SER A 278 -2.56 41.83 -16.31
C SER A 278 -3.51 40.84 -16.98
N SER A 279 -4.81 41.03 -16.79
CA SER A 279 -5.86 40.16 -17.36
C SER A 279 -5.89 40.12 -18.89
N SER A 280 -5.27 41.08 -19.57
CA SER A 280 -5.12 41.13 -21.03
C SER A 280 -3.90 40.36 -21.54
N SER A 281 -3.03 39.88 -20.65
CA SER A 281 -1.82 39.16 -21.02
C SER A 281 -2.18 37.76 -21.57
N SER A 282 -1.60 37.41 -22.72
CA SER A 282 -1.61 36.06 -23.25
C SER A 282 -0.19 35.52 -23.21
N PRO A 283 0.11 34.58 -22.33
CA PRO A 283 1.45 34.00 -22.29
C PRO A 283 1.83 33.40 -23.64
N GLU A 284 3.02 33.71 -24.12
CA GLU A 284 3.54 33.07 -25.32
C GLU A 284 3.89 31.60 -25.00
N VAL A 285 3.20 30.69 -25.66
CA VAL A 285 3.41 29.24 -25.49
C VAL A 285 4.08 28.63 -26.69
N ARG A 286 5.03 27.74 -26.46
CA ARG A 286 5.71 26.98 -27.48
C ARG A 286 5.53 25.50 -27.31
N CYS A 287 5.36 24.77 -28.41
CA CYS A 287 5.37 23.32 -28.41
C CYS A 287 6.80 22.81 -28.28
N ILE A 288 7.10 22.11 -27.21
CA ILE A 288 8.44 21.58 -26.93
C ILE A 288 8.59 20.09 -27.24
N TYR A 289 7.49 19.37 -27.22
CA TYR A 289 7.48 17.94 -27.50
C TYR A 289 6.14 17.53 -28.09
N THR A 290 6.22 16.70 -29.13
CA THR A 290 5.06 16.10 -29.79
C THR A 290 5.28 14.60 -29.85
N ILE A 291 4.30 13.80 -29.42
CA ILE A 291 4.40 12.33 -29.57
C ILE A 291 4.52 11.99 -31.06
N PRO A 292 5.52 11.20 -31.47
CA PRO A 292 5.67 10.79 -32.87
C PRO A 292 4.44 10.06 -33.39
N LEU A 293 4.10 10.25 -34.66
CA LEU A 293 3.11 9.45 -35.35
C LEU A 293 3.60 8.00 -35.43
N PRO A 294 2.71 7.01 -35.33
CA PRO A 294 3.08 5.62 -35.62
C PRO A 294 3.61 5.51 -37.05
N ALA A 295 4.51 4.54 -37.25
CA ALA A 295 5.08 4.30 -38.58
C ALA A 295 3.98 4.12 -39.64
N SER A 296 4.19 4.64 -40.85
CA SER A 296 3.25 4.54 -41.96
C SER A 296 2.87 3.08 -42.21
N GLY A 297 1.57 2.76 -42.13
CA GLY A 297 1.05 1.39 -42.26
C GLY A 297 0.72 0.69 -40.91
N ALA A 298 1.10 1.25 -39.77
CA ALA A 298 0.68 0.71 -38.47
C ALA A 298 -0.80 1.07 -38.20
N ARG A 299 -1.62 0.06 -37.92
CA ARG A 299 -3.04 0.24 -37.52
C ARG A 299 -3.21 0.71 -36.07
N THR A 300 -2.11 0.96 -35.35
CA THR A 300 -2.14 1.33 -33.94
C THR A 300 -2.43 2.82 -33.78
N ALA A 301 -3.31 3.15 -32.86
CA ALA A 301 -3.58 4.53 -32.47
C ALA A 301 -2.31 5.16 -31.82
N ARG A 302 -2.26 6.49 -31.81
CA ARG A 302 -1.17 7.25 -31.20
C ARG A 302 -1.20 7.12 -29.68
N PRO A 303 -0.08 6.95 -28.99
CA PRO A 303 0.00 7.05 -27.52
C PRO A 303 -0.52 8.40 -27.03
N LYS A 304 -0.93 8.49 -25.77
CA LYS A 304 -1.42 9.73 -25.16
C LYS A 304 -0.66 10.06 -23.88
N ILE A 305 -0.30 11.33 -23.70
CA ILE A 305 0.22 11.87 -22.44
C ILE A 305 -0.98 12.05 -21.50
N ARG A 306 -0.90 11.47 -20.32
CA ARG A 306 -1.96 11.54 -19.32
C ARG A 306 -1.70 12.58 -18.24
N ALA A 307 -0.43 12.77 -17.87
CA ALA A 307 -0.05 13.68 -16.80
C ALA A 307 1.40 14.17 -17.01
N LEU A 308 1.71 15.33 -16.44
CA LEU A 308 3.03 15.92 -16.46
C LEU A 308 3.37 16.58 -15.12
N ARG A 309 4.66 16.57 -14.74
CA ARG A 309 5.17 17.23 -13.53
C ARG A 309 6.55 17.81 -13.77
N PHE A 310 6.76 19.06 -13.32
CA PHE A 310 8.09 19.64 -13.32
C PHE A 310 8.98 19.04 -12.23
N LEU A 311 10.15 18.54 -12.62
CA LEU A 311 11.20 18.18 -11.66
C LEU A 311 12.12 19.39 -11.37
N SER A 312 12.26 20.25 -12.34
CA SER A 312 12.99 21.53 -12.26
C SER A 312 12.50 22.43 -13.39
N PRO A 313 12.84 23.74 -13.41
CA PRO A 313 12.53 24.61 -14.56
C PRO A 313 13.05 24.08 -15.90
N ARG A 314 14.02 23.16 -15.87
CA ARG A 314 14.66 22.58 -17.07
C ARG A 314 14.26 21.15 -17.35
N SER A 315 13.44 20.51 -16.52
CA SER A 315 13.15 19.08 -16.63
C SER A 315 11.69 18.79 -16.33
N LEU A 316 11.05 18.06 -17.23
CA LEU A 316 9.65 17.69 -17.16
C LEU A 316 9.47 16.18 -17.20
N LEU A 317 8.69 15.64 -16.29
CA LEU A 317 8.31 14.23 -16.24
C LEU A 317 6.94 14.04 -16.85
N LEU A 318 6.81 13.08 -17.75
CA LEU A 318 5.55 12.74 -18.42
C LEU A 318 5.13 11.32 -18.06
N LEU A 319 3.84 11.11 -17.91
CA LEU A 319 3.19 9.80 -17.91
C LEU A 319 2.50 9.60 -19.25
N GLN A 320 2.95 8.65 -20.03
CA GLN A 320 2.40 8.32 -21.35
C GLN A 320 1.75 6.94 -21.32
N ASN A 321 0.54 6.84 -21.89
CA ASN A 321 -0.21 5.61 -22.08
C ASN A 321 -0.11 5.14 -23.53
N ALA A 322 0.22 3.87 -23.73
CA ALA A 322 0.15 3.24 -25.02
C ALA A 322 -1.32 3.01 -25.44
N PRO A 323 -1.62 2.98 -26.75
CA PRO A 323 -2.95 2.65 -27.23
C PRO A 323 -3.34 1.21 -26.84
N ASP A 324 -4.65 0.93 -26.92
CA ASP A 324 -5.23 -0.41 -26.72
C ASP A 324 -4.84 -1.06 -25.38
N ARG A 325 -4.69 -0.24 -24.32
CA ARG A 325 -4.26 -0.70 -22.99
C ARG A 325 -2.88 -1.40 -23.01
N GLY A 326 -2.01 -0.99 -23.93
CA GLY A 326 -0.69 -1.57 -24.16
C GLY A 326 0.34 -1.31 -23.07
N GLY A 327 -0.07 -0.66 -21.97
CA GLY A 327 0.79 -0.30 -20.85
C GLY A 327 1.12 1.18 -20.81
N SER A 328 1.92 1.56 -19.82
CA SER A 328 2.27 2.96 -19.58
C SER A 328 3.79 3.11 -19.39
N GLU A 329 4.31 4.29 -19.65
CA GLU A 329 5.70 4.62 -19.43
C GLU A 329 5.91 6.02 -18.84
N LEU A 330 6.98 6.17 -18.08
CA LEU A 330 7.49 7.45 -17.62
C LEU A 330 8.56 7.94 -18.60
N ILE A 331 8.47 9.20 -19.00
CA ILE A 331 9.41 9.87 -19.89
C ILE A 331 9.92 11.12 -19.19
N LEU A 332 11.24 11.22 -19.06
CA LEU A 332 11.89 12.44 -18.56
C LEU A 332 12.41 13.24 -19.74
N LEU A 333 11.89 14.45 -19.87
CA LEU A 333 12.31 15.44 -20.87
C LEU A 333 13.24 16.47 -20.25
N GLN A 334 14.28 16.86 -21.00
CA GLN A 334 15.00 18.10 -20.78
C GLN A 334 14.39 19.19 -21.67
N LEU A 335 14.01 20.31 -21.06
CA LEU A 335 13.50 21.45 -21.80
C LEU A 335 14.58 22.03 -22.68
N PRO A 336 14.22 22.57 -23.86
CA PRO A 336 15.18 23.16 -24.78
C PRO A 336 15.78 24.44 -24.16
N ALA A 337 17.10 24.60 -24.34
CA ALA A 337 17.77 25.87 -24.08
C ALA A 337 17.26 26.95 -25.05
N ALA A 338 17.55 28.23 -24.78
CA ALA A 338 17.06 29.37 -25.56
C ALA A 338 17.30 29.24 -27.09
N ASN A 339 18.34 28.50 -27.48
CA ASN A 339 18.74 28.30 -28.90
C ASN A 339 18.19 27.01 -29.52
N GLN A 340 17.39 26.22 -28.80
CA GLN A 340 16.85 24.95 -29.27
C GLN A 340 15.34 25.00 -29.32
N SER A 341 14.75 24.41 -30.35
CA SER A 341 13.27 24.40 -30.51
C SER A 341 12.59 23.15 -29.90
N LYS A 342 13.33 22.07 -29.69
CA LYS A 342 12.78 20.77 -29.26
C LYS A 342 13.49 20.24 -28.02
N SER A 343 12.68 19.63 -27.13
CA SER A 343 13.19 18.94 -25.94
C SER A 343 13.88 17.63 -26.27
N GLN A 344 14.81 17.23 -25.40
CA GLN A 344 15.51 15.96 -25.45
C GLN A 344 14.97 14.98 -24.43
N ILE A 345 14.77 13.72 -24.82
CA ILE A 345 14.40 12.67 -23.89
C ILE A 345 15.67 12.20 -23.15
N LEU A 346 15.70 12.41 -21.84
CA LEU A 346 16.80 11.98 -20.98
C LEU A 346 16.66 10.52 -20.56
N ARG A 347 15.46 10.11 -20.14
CA ARG A 347 15.20 8.77 -19.60
C ARG A 347 13.80 8.30 -19.97
N ARG A 348 13.66 6.97 -20.11
CA ARG A 348 12.36 6.30 -20.26
C ARG A 348 12.29 5.10 -19.34
N ARG A 349 11.11 4.84 -18.79
CA ARG A 349 10.85 3.67 -17.94
C ARG A 349 9.44 3.17 -18.16
N LYS A 350 9.30 1.93 -18.63
CA LYS A 350 8.00 1.24 -18.67
C LYS A 350 7.56 0.89 -17.26
N LEU A 351 6.28 1.06 -16.97
CA LEU A 351 5.67 0.64 -15.74
C LEU A 351 5.54 -0.89 -15.65
N PRO A 352 5.24 -1.46 -14.48
CA PRO A 352 4.93 -2.89 -14.35
C PRO A 352 3.85 -3.31 -15.34
N ARG A 353 3.94 -4.53 -15.87
CA ARG A 353 3.01 -5.05 -16.89
C ARG A 353 1.56 -5.14 -16.42
N THR A 354 1.32 -5.15 -15.12
CA THR A 354 -0.02 -5.12 -14.51
C THR A 354 -0.72 -3.78 -14.77
N VAL A 355 0.04 -2.68 -14.78
CA VAL A 355 -0.48 -1.33 -15.05
C VAL A 355 -0.72 -1.18 -16.55
N LYS A 356 -1.95 -1.43 -16.98
CA LYS A 356 -2.35 -1.29 -18.40
C LYS A 356 -2.55 0.15 -18.82
N ILE A 357 -3.04 0.99 -17.90
CA ILE A 357 -3.26 2.43 -18.10
C ILE A 357 -2.81 3.14 -16.83
N GLY A 358 -1.95 4.12 -16.96
CA GLY A 358 -1.61 5.07 -15.88
C GLY A 358 -2.71 6.13 -15.79
N LEU A 359 -3.28 6.29 -14.60
CA LEU A 359 -4.41 7.21 -14.34
C LEU A 359 -3.95 8.55 -13.81
N GLY A 360 -2.96 8.57 -12.94
CA GLY A 360 -2.44 9.76 -12.29
C GLY A 360 -0.94 9.66 -12.01
N LEU A 361 -0.30 10.81 -11.93
CA LEU A 361 1.11 10.99 -11.63
C LEU A 361 1.26 12.10 -10.61
N ASP A 362 2.03 11.84 -9.57
CA ASP A 362 2.47 12.91 -8.68
C ASP A 362 3.90 12.66 -8.19
N ILE A 363 4.57 13.73 -7.72
CA ILE A 363 5.96 13.70 -7.30
C ILE A 363 6.16 14.41 -5.96
N CYS A 364 7.13 13.94 -5.19
CA CYS A 364 7.62 14.64 -4.02
C CYS A 364 9.14 14.84 -4.13
N GLN A 365 9.56 16.09 -4.16
CA GLN A 365 10.96 16.46 -4.16
C GLN A 365 11.45 16.59 -2.72
N LEU A 366 12.41 15.75 -2.34
CA LEU A 366 13.06 15.83 -1.04
C LEU A 366 14.11 16.94 -1.05
N GLY A 367 14.45 17.42 0.14
CA GLY A 367 15.41 18.51 0.29
C GLY A 367 16.75 18.27 -0.41
N THR A 368 17.34 19.33 -0.93
CA THR A 368 18.66 19.33 -1.56
C THR A 368 19.76 19.45 -0.50
N ASN A 369 20.86 18.72 -0.68
CA ASN A 369 22.06 18.93 0.14
C ASN A 369 22.90 20.13 -0.39
N PRO A 370 23.90 20.62 0.37
CA PRO A 370 24.78 21.72 -0.11
C PRO A 370 25.53 21.43 -1.42
N GLN A 371 25.65 20.15 -1.82
CA GLN A 371 26.26 19.73 -3.07
C GLN A 371 25.24 19.70 -4.24
N GLY A 372 24.00 20.15 -4.05
CA GLY A 372 22.95 20.18 -5.06
C GLY A 372 22.36 18.81 -5.42
N GLN A 373 22.63 17.78 -4.62
CA GLN A 373 22.03 16.46 -4.83
C GLN A 373 20.63 16.41 -4.25
N GLN A 374 19.71 15.81 -4.97
CA GLN A 374 18.29 15.71 -4.59
C GLN A 374 17.73 14.35 -4.98
N GLN A 375 16.84 13.82 -4.16
CA GLN A 375 16.02 12.66 -4.50
C GLN A 375 14.58 13.13 -4.73
N THR A 376 13.95 12.58 -5.76
CA THR A 376 12.52 12.76 -6.04
C THR A 376 11.82 11.41 -5.93
N ILE A 377 10.72 11.36 -5.20
CA ILE A 377 9.81 10.22 -5.14
C ILE A 377 8.73 10.45 -6.19
N ILE A 378 8.43 9.42 -6.98
CA ILE A 378 7.45 9.46 -8.05
C ILE A 378 6.40 8.39 -7.76
N ALA A 379 5.13 8.75 -7.80
CA ALA A 379 4.02 7.82 -7.66
C ALA A 379 3.13 7.86 -8.91
N VAL A 380 2.75 6.68 -9.39
CA VAL A 380 1.84 6.50 -10.51
C VAL A 380 0.71 5.60 -10.10
N SER A 381 -0.54 6.06 -10.23
CA SER A 381 -1.72 5.23 -10.03
C SER A 381 -2.07 4.46 -11.31
N GLY A 382 -2.35 3.17 -11.18
CA GLY A 382 -2.69 2.26 -12.26
C GLY A 382 -4.18 1.93 -12.33
N SER A 383 -4.64 1.53 -13.51
CA SER A 383 -6.01 1.02 -13.74
C SER A 383 -6.27 -0.34 -13.08
N ASP A 384 -5.27 -0.96 -12.51
CA ASP A 384 -5.32 -2.18 -11.71
C ASP A 384 -5.43 -1.89 -10.19
N ASN A 385 -5.81 -0.67 -9.83
CA ASN A 385 -5.89 -0.18 -8.46
C ASN A 385 -4.56 -0.28 -7.67
N SER A 386 -3.44 -0.31 -8.39
CA SER A 386 -2.09 -0.28 -7.81
C SER A 386 -1.48 1.11 -7.85
N ILE A 387 -0.52 1.35 -6.95
CA ILE A 387 0.35 2.52 -6.96
C ILE A 387 1.78 2.04 -7.17
N ALA A 388 2.38 2.40 -8.30
CA ALA A 388 3.77 2.13 -8.60
C ALA A 388 4.65 3.29 -8.12
N LEU A 389 5.64 2.99 -7.30
CA LEU A 389 6.55 3.95 -6.70
C LEU A 389 7.95 3.82 -7.28
N PHE A 390 8.54 4.97 -7.60
CA PHE A 390 9.90 5.06 -8.12
C PHE A 390 10.67 6.14 -7.36
N THR A 391 11.98 6.01 -7.35
CA THR A 391 12.90 7.07 -6.91
C THR A 391 13.78 7.50 -8.08
N LEU A 392 14.07 8.79 -8.12
CA LEU A 392 14.93 9.42 -9.11
C LEU A 392 15.94 10.31 -8.40
N GLU A 393 17.21 10.06 -8.60
CA GLU A 393 18.30 10.86 -8.03
C GLU A 393 18.77 11.90 -9.04
N TYR A 394 18.99 13.11 -8.57
CA TYR A 394 19.64 14.17 -9.32
C TYR A 394 20.96 14.56 -8.64
N GLY A 395 21.98 14.79 -9.45
CA GLY A 395 23.24 15.36 -9.01
C GLY A 395 23.83 16.29 -10.06
N PRO A 396 24.39 17.48 -9.69
CA PRO A 396 24.84 18.48 -10.65
C PRO A 396 25.88 17.96 -11.67
N LYS A 397 26.76 17.06 -11.23
CA LYS A 397 27.80 16.50 -12.10
C LYS A 397 27.33 15.37 -13.02
N ARG A 398 26.31 14.60 -12.60
CA ARG A 398 25.86 13.38 -13.28
C ARG A 398 24.48 13.51 -13.92
N GLY A 399 23.77 14.60 -13.62
CA GLY A 399 22.38 14.78 -14.03
C GLY A 399 21.45 13.79 -13.33
N TYR A 400 20.37 13.44 -14.01
CA TYR A 400 19.38 12.47 -13.51
C TYR A 400 19.85 11.03 -13.69
N SER A 401 19.68 10.25 -12.62
CA SER A 401 19.88 8.79 -12.65
C SER A 401 18.81 8.09 -13.50
N ASN A 402 18.86 6.77 -13.57
CA ASN A 402 17.73 5.98 -14.05
C ASN A 402 16.61 5.92 -12.99
N PHE A 403 15.37 5.76 -13.44
CA PHE A 403 14.24 5.49 -12.54
C PHE A 403 14.45 4.17 -11.80
N ARG A 404 14.51 4.21 -10.49
CA ARG A 404 14.64 3.02 -9.64
C ARG A 404 13.27 2.66 -9.10
N PRO A 405 12.72 1.47 -9.40
CA PRO A 405 11.48 1.03 -8.82
C PRO A 405 11.69 0.84 -7.30
N TYR A 406 10.81 1.42 -6.51
CA TYR A 406 10.83 1.30 -5.06
C TYR A 406 9.92 0.17 -4.60
N SER A 407 8.63 0.27 -4.92
CA SER A 407 7.60 -0.70 -4.55
C SER A 407 6.38 -0.55 -5.46
N THR A 408 5.53 -1.56 -5.49
CA THR A 408 4.20 -1.48 -6.08
C THR A 408 3.19 -1.92 -5.03
N ILE A 409 2.38 -0.96 -4.55
CA ILE A 409 1.31 -1.20 -3.60
C ILE A 409 0.09 -1.62 -4.41
N ARG A 410 -0.47 -2.79 -4.11
CA ARG A 410 -1.61 -3.36 -4.84
C ARG A 410 -2.90 -3.25 -4.03
N ASP A 411 -4.03 -3.34 -4.72
CA ASP A 411 -5.36 -3.40 -4.11
C ASP A 411 -5.63 -2.26 -3.11
N VAL A 412 -5.13 -1.06 -3.45
CA VAL A 412 -5.23 0.13 -2.58
C VAL A 412 -6.69 0.51 -2.36
N HIS A 413 -7.50 0.44 -3.41
CA HIS A 413 -8.90 0.81 -3.39
C HIS A 413 -9.77 -0.29 -4.03
N PRO A 414 -11.04 -0.44 -3.61
CA PRO A 414 -11.97 -1.38 -4.23
C PRO A 414 -12.42 -0.93 -5.64
N PHE A 415 -12.37 0.38 -5.93
CA PHE A 415 -12.72 0.98 -7.20
C PHE A 415 -11.60 1.85 -7.74
N SER A 416 -11.76 2.30 -9.00
CA SER A 416 -10.76 3.12 -9.69
C SER A 416 -10.34 4.36 -8.90
N MET A 417 -9.04 4.58 -8.83
CA MET A 417 -8.45 5.79 -8.25
C MET A 417 -8.71 6.99 -9.16
N THR A 418 -9.15 8.08 -8.56
CA THR A 418 -9.45 9.35 -9.25
C THR A 418 -8.36 10.38 -9.09
N LYS A 419 -7.73 10.44 -7.91
CA LYS A 419 -6.65 11.38 -7.61
C LYS A 419 -5.58 10.74 -6.76
N LEU A 420 -4.35 11.17 -7.00
CA LEU A 420 -3.13 10.82 -6.27
C LEU A 420 -2.39 12.12 -5.96
N THR A 421 -1.95 12.32 -4.73
CA THR A 421 -1.23 13.54 -4.33
C THR A 421 -0.27 13.27 -3.18
N PHE A 422 0.95 13.84 -3.26
CA PHE A 422 1.93 13.84 -2.19
C PHE A 422 1.77 15.05 -1.27
N SER A 423 2.10 14.86 -0.01
CA SER A 423 2.35 15.99 0.88
C SER A 423 3.67 16.68 0.52
N THR A 424 3.74 17.99 0.73
CA THR A 424 4.97 18.73 0.58
C THR A 424 5.97 18.33 1.67
N PHE A 425 7.23 18.14 1.30
CA PHE A 425 8.32 17.91 2.25
C PHE A 425 9.18 19.15 2.42
N THR A 426 9.32 19.61 3.66
CA THR A 426 10.24 20.66 4.06
C THR A 426 11.26 20.07 5.04
N ALA A 427 12.54 20.10 4.65
CA ALA A 427 13.60 19.61 5.53
C ALA A 427 13.71 20.50 6.77
N PRO A 428 13.92 19.90 7.98
CA PRO A 428 14.13 20.69 9.20
C PRO A 428 15.40 21.52 9.10
N SER A 429 15.38 22.71 9.71
CA SER A 429 16.51 23.66 9.69
C SER A 429 17.78 23.06 10.31
N HIS A 430 17.62 22.21 11.31
CA HIS A 430 18.70 21.47 11.97
C HIS A 430 18.45 19.97 11.80
N PRO A 431 19.01 19.31 10.77
CA PRO A 431 18.68 17.94 10.42
C PRO A 431 19.17 16.88 11.41
N ILE A 432 20.03 17.25 12.36
CA ILE A 432 20.57 16.34 13.39
C ILE A 432 20.39 17.00 14.77
N GLY A 433 19.61 16.37 15.61
CA GLY A 433 19.40 16.77 17.01
C GLY A 433 18.37 15.89 17.68
N PRO A 434 18.39 15.76 19.02
CA PRO A 434 17.41 14.97 19.75
C PRO A 434 15.97 15.52 19.64
N GLU A 435 15.82 16.79 19.21
CA GLU A 435 14.54 17.45 19.01
C GLU A 435 13.91 17.17 17.65
N VAL A 436 14.68 16.62 16.70
CA VAL A 436 14.18 16.31 15.37
C VAL A 436 13.47 14.97 15.38
N GLY A 437 12.15 15.01 15.39
CA GLY A 437 11.32 13.81 15.26
C GLY A 437 11.50 13.08 13.92
N PRO A 438 10.99 11.85 13.80
CA PRO A 438 11.09 11.06 12.57
C PRO A 438 10.40 11.76 11.42
N GLN A 439 11.15 12.03 10.35
CA GLN A 439 10.63 12.69 9.14
C GLN A 439 9.91 11.70 8.24
N ASN A 440 8.82 12.15 7.65
CA ASN A 440 8.05 11.33 6.72
C ASN A 440 7.40 12.17 5.63
N VAL A 441 7.06 11.51 4.53
CA VAL A 441 6.24 12.03 3.44
C VAL A 441 4.98 11.19 3.34
N LYS A 442 3.85 11.82 3.06
CA LYS A 442 2.57 11.16 2.89
C LYS A 442 2.13 11.18 1.43
N LEU A 443 1.50 10.11 1.01
CA LEU A 443 0.86 9.97 -0.28
C LEU A 443 -0.61 9.63 -0.05
N ALA A 444 -1.49 10.54 -0.44
CA ALA A 444 -2.92 10.29 -0.41
C ALA A 444 -3.42 9.84 -1.78
N SER A 445 -4.31 8.88 -1.76
CA SER A 445 -5.10 8.46 -2.92
C SER A 445 -6.57 8.42 -2.57
N VAL A 446 -7.40 8.83 -3.53
CA VAL A 446 -8.86 8.81 -3.38
C VAL A 446 -9.50 8.08 -4.56
N SER A 447 -10.71 7.56 -4.35
CA SER A 447 -11.37 6.66 -5.28
C SER A 447 -12.86 6.98 -5.44
N MET A 448 -13.41 6.62 -6.59
CA MET A 448 -14.87 6.62 -6.82
C MET A 448 -15.65 5.74 -5.83
N GLY A 449 -14.97 4.80 -5.15
CA GLY A 449 -15.54 3.95 -4.09
C GLY A 449 -15.53 4.59 -2.71
N ASN A 450 -15.62 5.90 -2.60
CA ASN A 450 -15.74 6.66 -1.34
C ASN A 450 -14.54 6.50 -0.40
N THR A 451 -13.43 5.93 -0.85
CA THR A 451 -12.29 5.60 0.01
C THR A 451 -11.15 6.58 -0.15
N VAL A 452 -10.56 6.96 0.98
CA VAL A 452 -9.29 7.68 1.10
C VAL A 452 -8.27 6.74 1.71
N VAL A 453 -7.09 6.65 1.12
CA VAL A 453 -5.95 5.91 1.68
C VAL A 453 -4.75 6.84 1.73
N VAL A 454 -4.09 6.88 2.88
CA VAL A 454 -2.86 7.66 3.08
C VAL A 454 -1.74 6.72 3.45
N HIS A 455 -0.70 6.70 2.62
CA HIS A 455 0.54 5.96 2.85
C HIS A 455 1.59 6.90 3.44
N THR A 456 2.25 6.47 4.50
CA THR A 456 3.31 7.24 5.17
C THR A 456 4.66 6.59 4.90
N PHE A 457 5.56 7.33 4.24
CA PHE A 457 6.91 6.90 3.90
C PHE A 457 7.92 7.52 4.87
N PRO A 458 8.58 6.70 5.69
CA PRO A 458 9.62 7.20 6.58
C PRO A 458 10.86 7.60 5.78
N LEU A 459 11.44 8.75 6.11
CA LEU A 459 12.65 9.27 5.51
C LEU A 459 13.82 9.11 6.48
N SER A 460 14.98 8.85 5.93
CA SER A 460 16.22 8.74 6.71
C SER A 460 17.24 9.80 6.31
N PRO A 461 18.01 10.37 7.23
CA PRO A 461 19.10 11.28 6.90
C PRO A 461 20.24 10.54 6.20
N PHE A 462 20.77 11.08 5.11
CA PHE A 462 21.85 10.50 4.32
C PHE A 462 22.82 11.56 3.78
N PRO A 463 24.13 11.37 3.85
CA PRO A 463 24.84 10.33 4.61
C PRO A 463 24.75 10.60 6.12
N THR A 464 24.68 9.55 6.92
CA THR A 464 24.54 9.64 8.38
C THR A 464 25.72 10.32 9.08
N SER A 465 26.89 10.32 8.45
CA SER A 465 28.13 10.95 8.95
C SER A 465 28.23 12.45 8.64
N SER A 466 27.33 13.00 7.84
CA SER A 466 27.35 14.42 7.45
C SER A 466 26.74 15.30 8.54
N ARG A 467 27.27 16.50 8.74
CA ARG A 467 26.66 17.54 9.60
C ARG A 467 25.39 18.13 8.98
N THR A 468 25.26 18.03 7.65
CA THR A 468 24.09 18.52 6.88
C THR A 468 23.60 17.39 5.96
N PRO A 469 23.01 16.32 6.53
CA PRO A 469 22.45 15.25 5.71
C PRO A 469 21.20 15.73 4.97
N ARG A 470 20.99 15.16 3.79
CA ARG A 470 19.67 15.25 3.13
C ARG A 470 18.79 14.12 3.62
N TYR A 471 17.49 14.31 3.55
CA TYR A 471 16.55 13.21 3.79
C TYR A 471 16.31 12.42 2.51
N VAL A 472 16.31 11.10 2.63
CA VAL A 472 16.08 10.18 1.50
C VAL A 472 15.09 9.08 1.89
N LEU A 473 14.35 8.62 0.91
CA LEU A 473 13.62 7.36 0.99
C LEU A 473 14.61 6.23 0.71
N VAL A 474 14.96 5.49 1.76
CA VAL A 474 15.93 4.40 1.65
C VAL A 474 15.31 3.25 0.87
N MET A 475 15.97 2.85 -0.22
CA MET A 475 15.55 1.68 -1.00
C MET A 475 15.53 0.45 -0.10
N PRO A 476 14.51 -0.43 -0.23
CA PRO A 476 14.57 -1.74 0.39
C PRO A 476 15.88 -2.40 -0.05
N GLY A 477 16.74 -2.66 0.94
CA GLY A 477 18.07 -3.21 0.67
C GLY A 477 17.97 -4.62 0.10
N PRO A 478 19.03 -5.15 -0.50
CA PRO A 478 19.08 -6.54 -0.92
C PRO A 478 19.01 -7.52 0.25
N ALA A 479 18.86 -7.03 1.50
CA ALA A 479 18.79 -7.87 2.70
C ALA A 479 17.71 -8.94 2.58
N GLU A 480 16.51 -8.61 2.10
CA GLU A 480 15.44 -9.60 1.87
C GLU A 480 15.81 -10.63 0.80
N ILE A 481 16.49 -10.20 -0.25
CA ILE A 481 17.00 -11.09 -1.29
C ILE A 481 18.12 -11.96 -0.71
N TRP A 482 18.99 -11.40 0.12
CA TRP A 482 20.04 -12.15 0.80
C TRP A 482 19.48 -13.13 1.81
N GLU A 483 18.47 -12.77 2.60
CA GLU A 483 17.76 -13.68 3.51
C GLU A 483 17.13 -14.84 2.73
N LEU A 484 16.48 -14.57 1.60
CA LEU A 484 15.94 -15.59 0.70
C LEU A 484 17.06 -16.49 0.13
N ILE A 485 18.17 -15.88 -0.35
CA ILE A 485 19.33 -16.63 -0.87
C ILE A 485 19.94 -17.49 0.22
N TYR A 486 20.14 -16.95 1.43
CA TYR A 486 20.65 -17.72 2.57
C TYR A 486 19.71 -18.87 2.95
N SER A 487 18.41 -18.64 2.97
CA SER A 487 17.43 -19.69 3.26
C SER A 487 17.47 -20.80 2.21
N ILE A 488 17.59 -20.46 0.92
CA ILE A 488 17.73 -21.41 -0.18
C ILE A 488 19.06 -22.18 -0.06
N LEU A 489 20.15 -21.47 0.24
CA LEU A 489 21.47 -22.11 0.42
C LEU A 489 21.48 -23.07 1.61
N ILE A 490 20.87 -22.69 2.74
CA ILE A 490 20.74 -23.55 3.91
C ILE A 490 19.90 -24.79 3.55
N LEU A 491 18.80 -24.61 2.84
CA LEU A 491 17.95 -25.71 2.39
C LEU A 491 18.73 -26.68 1.46
N LEU A 492 19.42 -26.15 0.47
CA LEU A 492 20.25 -26.92 -0.46
C LEU A 492 21.38 -27.65 0.27
N PHE A 493 22.03 -26.98 1.22
CA PHE A 493 23.07 -27.59 2.04
C PHE A 493 22.51 -28.72 2.92
N SER A 494 21.33 -28.49 3.51
CA SER A 494 20.66 -29.52 4.33
C SER A 494 20.28 -30.75 3.49
N ILE A 495 19.71 -30.54 2.30
CA ILE A 495 19.38 -31.62 1.37
C ILE A 495 20.66 -32.35 0.93
N SER A 496 21.72 -31.60 0.57
CA SER A 496 23.03 -32.19 0.21
C SER A 496 23.61 -33.01 1.34
N ALA A 497 23.54 -32.54 2.58
CA ALA A 497 24.03 -33.24 3.76
C ALA A 497 23.24 -34.54 4.01
N ILE A 498 21.91 -34.49 3.85
CA ILE A 498 21.04 -35.68 3.96
C ILE A 498 21.37 -36.67 2.84
N CYS A 499 21.49 -36.24 1.60
CA CYS A 499 21.85 -37.07 0.47
C CYS A 499 23.24 -37.70 0.66
N PHE A 500 24.19 -36.89 1.13
CA PHE A 500 25.53 -37.39 1.47
C PHE A 500 25.49 -38.44 2.56
N ALA A 501 24.76 -38.18 3.67
CA ALA A 501 24.63 -39.14 4.76
C ALA A 501 23.94 -40.42 4.30
N MET A 502 22.91 -40.36 3.47
CA MET A 502 22.23 -41.51 2.90
C MET A 502 23.14 -42.31 1.95
N LEU A 503 23.87 -41.62 1.08
CA LEU A 503 24.85 -42.28 0.19
C LEU A 503 25.98 -42.93 0.99
N ALA A 504 26.56 -42.23 1.95
CA ALA A 504 27.58 -42.77 2.84
C ALA A 504 27.07 -43.98 3.64
N PHE A 505 25.83 -43.90 4.15
CA PHE A 505 25.17 -45.02 4.82
C PHE A 505 25.02 -46.23 3.88
N ALA A 506 24.56 -46.01 2.65
CA ALA A 506 24.40 -47.07 1.65
C ALA A 506 25.74 -47.71 1.25
N GLU A 507 26.79 -46.89 1.08
CA GLU A 507 28.14 -47.40 0.78
C GLU A 507 28.75 -48.20 1.92
N ILE A 508 28.68 -47.68 3.16
CA ILE A 508 29.22 -48.38 4.34
C ILE A 508 28.50 -49.73 4.59
N ARG A 509 27.22 -49.78 4.24
CA ARG A 509 26.42 -50.98 4.31
C ARG A 509 26.53 -51.91 3.10
N GLY A 510 27.31 -51.50 2.09
CA GLY A 510 27.58 -52.28 0.89
C GLY A 510 26.46 -52.30 -0.14
N GLY A 511 25.57 -51.29 -0.18
CA GLY A 511 24.42 -51.24 -1.06
C GLY A 511 24.59 -50.54 -2.36
N THR A 512 25.56 -49.72 -2.42
CA THR A 512 25.91 -48.99 -3.65
C THR A 512 27.39 -49.16 -3.92
N PRO A 513 27.80 -49.09 -5.18
CA PRO A 513 29.22 -48.98 -5.51
C PRO A 513 29.84 -47.78 -4.77
N PRO A 514 31.12 -47.79 -4.42
CA PRO A 514 31.80 -46.74 -3.67
C PRO A 514 32.00 -45.50 -4.55
N PHE A 515 30.96 -44.65 -4.68
CA PHE A 515 31.02 -43.38 -5.35
C PHE A 515 31.72 -42.31 -4.52
N LEU A 516 31.47 -42.28 -3.22
CA LEU A 516 32.06 -41.35 -2.28
C LEU A 516 33.34 -41.88 -1.64
N GLY A 517 33.53 -43.18 -1.63
CA GLY A 517 34.59 -43.86 -0.88
C GLY A 517 34.42 -43.69 0.64
N ALA A 518 33.19 -43.55 1.13
CA ALA A 518 32.88 -43.17 2.49
C ALA A 518 33.46 -44.16 3.52
N ALA A 519 33.59 -45.44 3.14
CA ALA A 519 34.20 -46.46 3.96
C ALA A 519 35.72 -46.23 4.17
N GLU A 520 36.41 -45.53 3.27
CA GLU A 520 37.86 -45.39 3.32
C GLU A 520 38.31 -44.10 4.03
N TRP A 521 37.67 -42.94 3.72
CA TRP A 521 38.13 -41.66 4.19
C TRP A 521 37.37 -41.08 5.40
N LEU A 522 36.17 -41.57 5.71
CA LEU A 522 35.44 -41.15 6.93
C LEU A 522 36.09 -41.71 8.19
N PRO A 523 36.37 -40.87 9.20
CA PRO A 523 36.84 -41.34 10.51
C PRO A 523 35.88 -42.36 11.11
N VAL A 524 36.41 -43.35 11.83
CA VAL A 524 35.66 -44.47 12.42
C VAL A 524 34.47 -43.96 13.25
N GLY A 525 34.66 -42.91 14.08
CA GLY A 525 33.61 -42.38 14.90
C GLY A 525 32.42 -41.79 14.12
N LEU A 526 32.68 -41.13 12.97
CA LEU A 526 31.62 -40.62 12.08
C LEU A 526 30.96 -41.73 11.30
N ARG A 527 31.69 -42.77 10.93
CA ARG A 527 31.18 -43.94 10.26
C ARG A 527 30.18 -44.68 11.16
N ASP A 528 30.53 -44.83 12.43
CA ASP A 528 29.66 -45.48 13.44
C ASP A 528 28.39 -44.68 13.72
N ILE A 529 28.48 -43.33 13.67
CA ILE A 529 27.31 -42.44 13.80
C ILE A 529 26.39 -42.58 12.59
N ILE A 530 26.94 -42.58 11.36
CA ILE A 530 26.15 -42.60 10.11
C ILE A 530 25.51 -43.98 9.88
N ALA A 531 26.25 -45.04 10.06
CA ALA A 531 25.80 -46.39 9.61
C ALA A 531 25.93 -47.51 10.66
N GLY A 532 26.38 -47.20 11.87
CA GLY A 532 26.70 -48.21 12.88
C GLY A 532 27.90 -49.04 12.44
N GLN A 533 28.10 -50.23 13.08
CA GLN A 533 29.25 -51.08 12.73
C GLN A 533 29.22 -51.50 11.27
N TYR A 534 30.37 -51.38 10.57
CA TYR A 534 30.54 -51.76 9.18
C TYR A 534 30.22 -53.25 8.99
N VAL A 535 29.30 -53.56 8.08
CA VAL A 535 29.00 -54.92 7.65
C VAL A 535 29.50 -55.06 6.21
N PRO A 536 30.48 -55.96 5.92
CA PRO A 536 30.97 -56.14 4.56
C PRO A 536 29.84 -56.59 3.62
N PRO A 537 29.88 -56.17 2.33
CA PRO A 537 28.81 -56.46 1.38
C PRO A 537 28.66 -57.99 1.19
N PRO A 538 27.42 -58.51 1.16
CA PRO A 538 27.18 -59.89 0.79
C PRO A 538 27.60 -60.12 -0.65
N GLN A 539 28.25 -61.26 -0.94
CA GLN A 539 28.77 -61.59 -2.26
C GLN A 539 27.67 -61.88 -3.32
N ASP A 540 26.40 -61.95 -2.93
CA ASP A 540 25.29 -62.23 -3.84
C ASP A 540 24.40 -61.02 -4.09
N ARG A 541 24.30 -60.68 -5.34
CA ARG A 541 23.71 -59.44 -5.89
C ARG A 541 22.19 -59.28 -5.75
N LEU A 542 21.45 -60.16 -5.12
CA LEU A 542 19.97 -60.18 -5.21
C LEU A 542 19.21 -59.74 -3.96
N THR A 543 19.88 -59.39 -2.85
CA THR A 543 19.16 -59.18 -1.59
C THR A 543 19.37 -57.81 -0.92
N TYR A 544 19.86 -56.81 -1.66
CA TYR A 544 20.30 -55.58 -1.02
C TYR A 544 19.15 -54.66 -0.65
N LEU A 545 18.16 -54.51 -1.54
CA LEU A 545 16.94 -53.76 -1.22
C LEU A 545 16.15 -54.41 -0.12
N ASP A 546 16.12 -55.77 -0.10
CA ASP A 546 15.46 -56.53 0.97
C ASP A 546 16.15 -56.39 2.33
N THR A 547 17.50 -56.19 2.34
CA THR A 547 18.24 -55.98 3.61
C THR A 547 18.09 -54.57 4.14
N LEU A 548 17.90 -53.58 3.25
CA LEU A 548 17.62 -52.19 3.60
C LEU A 548 16.16 -52.00 4.08
N LEU A 549 15.26 -52.76 3.50
CA LEU A 549 13.83 -52.74 3.81
C LEU A 549 13.42 -53.78 4.85
N ALA A 550 14.31 -54.70 5.23
CA ALA A 550 14.02 -55.67 6.28
C ALA A 550 13.70 -54.96 7.60
N PRO A 551 12.55 -55.20 8.18
CA PRO A 551 12.17 -54.60 9.43
C PRO A 551 13.17 -54.99 10.51
N ARG A 552 13.92 -54.02 11.03
CA ARG A 552 14.79 -54.19 12.19
C ARG A 552 13.89 -54.48 13.39
N SER A 553 13.82 -55.74 13.78
CA SER A 553 13.11 -56.13 15.00
C SER A 553 13.71 -55.36 16.19
N LYS A 554 12.85 -54.57 16.87
CA LYS A 554 13.07 -53.91 18.16
C LYS A 554 13.82 -52.57 18.11
N GLY A 555 13.06 -51.49 18.01
CA GLY A 555 13.53 -50.13 18.28
C GLY A 555 12.92 -49.05 17.44
N THR A 556 11.90 -49.29 16.66
CA THR A 556 11.16 -48.24 15.97
C THR A 556 10.24 -47.55 16.96
N THR A 557 10.51 -46.28 17.21
CA THR A 557 9.57 -45.40 17.88
C THR A 557 8.41 -45.10 16.92
N ASP A 558 7.50 -46.06 16.84
CA ASP A 558 6.21 -45.84 16.22
C ASP A 558 5.44 -44.78 17.02
N ILE A 559 4.82 -43.86 16.35
CA ILE A 559 4.10 -42.75 16.97
C ILE A 559 2.77 -43.28 17.51
N PRO A 560 2.55 -43.36 18.83
CA PRO A 560 1.30 -43.89 19.37
C PRO A 560 0.21 -42.83 19.22
N ILE A 561 -0.92 -43.23 18.66
CA ILE A 561 -2.14 -42.38 18.56
C ILE A 561 -3.02 -42.61 19.78
N VAL A 562 -2.89 -43.75 20.42
CA VAL A 562 -3.64 -44.08 21.63
C VAL A 562 -2.74 -43.95 22.85
N GLN A 563 -3.10 -43.05 23.76
CA GLN A 563 -2.41 -42.90 25.04
C GLN A 563 -3.14 -43.75 26.08
N ARG A 564 -2.49 -44.86 26.50
CA ARG A 564 -2.98 -45.65 27.62
C ARG A 564 -2.54 -45.04 28.96
N HIS A 565 -3.31 -45.22 29.99
CA HIS A 565 -3.01 -44.77 31.35
C HIS A 565 -1.65 -45.32 31.82
N PRO A 566 -0.86 -44.56 32.62
CA PRO A 566 0.52 -44.91 32.97
C PRO A 566 0.68 -46.21 33.77
N ASP A 567 -0.39 -46.81 34.27
CA ASP A 567 -0.34 -48.03 35.12
C ASP A 567 -0.50 -49.35 34.36
N SER A 568 -0.63 -49.35 33.01
CA SER A 568 -0.74 -50.57 32.23
C SER A 568 0.58 -50.90 31.53
N THR A 569 1.10 -52.08 31.80
CA THR A 569 2.33 -52.63 31.23
C THR A 569 2.20 -53.15 29.79
N GLU A 570 1.12 -52.79 29.08
CA GLU A 570 0.88 -53.21 27.70
C GLU A 570 1.46 -52.22 26.67
N GLN A 571 1.96 -52.78 25.56
CA GLN A 571 2.63 -52.03 24.50
C GLN A 571 1.66 -51.07 23.80
N LEU A 572 2.08 -49.80 23.67
CA LEU A 572 1.41 -48.77 22.89
C LEU A 572 1.42 -49.16 21.41
N GLU A 573 0.25 -49.26 20.80
CA GLU A 573 0.13 -49.44 19.35
C GLU A 573 0.21 -48.13 18.60
N SER A 574 0.91 -48.14 17.48
CA SER A 574 1.02 -46.95 16.61
C SER A 574 -0.08 -46.94 15.56
N LEU A 575 -0.41 -45.75 15.00
CA LEU A 575 -1.32 -45.63 13.85
C LEU A 575 -0.88 -46.54 12.71
N ARG A 576 0.44 -46.60 12.49
CA ARG A 576 1.01 -47.38 11.41
C ARG A 576 0.74 -48.89 11.61
N SER A 577 0.89 -49.42 12.82
CA SER A 577 0.59 -50.81 13.10
C SER A 577 -0.90 -51.17 12.98
N ILE A 578 -1.77 -50.19 13.29
CA ILE A 578 -3.22 -50.35 13.10
C ILE A 578 -3.55 -50.32 11.61
N LEU A 579 -3.01 -49.34 10.85
CA LEU A 579 -3.23 -49.24 9.39
C LEU A 579 -2.61 -50.45 8.64
N ASP A 580 -1.41 -50.93 9.03
CA ASP A 580 -0.78 -52.12 8.46
C ASP A 580 -1.60 -53.38 8.76
N ARG A 581 -2.22 -53.48 9.95
CA ARG A 581 -3.10 -54.57 10.30
C ARG A 581 -4.40 -54.58 9.47
N VAL A 582 -4.99 -53.41 9.28
CA VAL A 582 -6.18 -53.22 8.43
C VAL A 582 -5.84 -53.53 6.97
N HIS A 583 -4.68 -53.09 6.49
CA HIS A 583 -4.25 -53.33 5.11
C HIS A 583 -3.90 -54.81 4.82
N ASN A 584 -3.28 -55.49 5.78
CA ASN A 584 -2.83 -56.91 5.58
C ASN A 584 -3.86 -57.95 5.98
N ALA A 585 -4.94 -57.57 6.70
CA ALA A 585 -5.86 -58.57 7.30
C ALA A 585 -7.09 -58.87 6.45
N GLY A 586 -7.41 -58.10 5.39
CA GLY A 586 -8.65 -58.35 4.61
C GLY A 586 -9.88 -58.65 5.48
N ALA A 587 -9.88 -58.25 6.75
CA ALA A 587 -10.86 -58.62 7.74
C ALA A 587 -11.62 -57.42 8.25
N ALA A 588 -12.92 -57.58 8.36
CA ALA A 588 -13.86 -56.61 8.88
C ALA A 588 -13.46 -56.11 10.29
N PRO A 589 -13.93 -54.91 10.67
CA PRO A 589 -13.51 -54.19 11.90
C PRO A 589 -13.95 -54.83 13.22
N ALA A 590 -14.18 -56.16 13.26
CA ALA A 590 -14.65 -56.87 14.46
C ALA A 590 -13.58 -56.99 15.56
N ASP A 591 -12.28 -56.82 15.25
CA ASP A 591 -11.20 -57.08 16.21
C ASP A 591 -10.75 -55.83 17.02
N LEU A 592 -11.45 -54.75 16.91
CA LEU A 592 -11.19 -53.56 17.74
C LEU A 592 -11.78 -53.69 19.16
N GLU A 593 -12.53 -54.74 19.43
CA GLU A 593 -13.19 -55.01 20.73
C GLU A 593 -12.28 -55.51 21.87
N THR A 594 -11.02 -55.79 21.59
CA THR A 594 -10.08 -56.28 22.65
C THR A 594 -9.20 -55.18 23.26
N ALA A 595 -9.49 -53.88 23.02
CA ALA A 595 -8.81 -52.80 23.72
C ALA A 595 -9.28 -52.69 25.18
N THR A 596 -8.34 -52.76 26.09
CA THR A 596 -8.51 -52.75 27.55
C THR A 596 -9.25 -51.52 28.08
N PRO A 597 -9.92 -51.62 29.24
CA PRO A 597 -11.03 -50.75 29.67
C PRO A 597 -10.67 -49.34 30.16
N HIS A 598 -9.51 -48.78 29.86
CA HIS A 598 -9.12 -47.45 30.39
C HIS A 598 -8.43 -46.52 29.36
N ALA A 599 -8.57 -46.80 28.07
CA ALA A 599 -7.94 -45.93 27.04
C ALA A 599 -8.91 -44.85 26.56
N LEU A 600 -8.52 -43.59 26.74
CA LEU A 600 -9.12 -42.48 26.04
C LEU A 600 -8.54 -42.43 24.64
N SER A 601 -9.34 -42.68 23.61
CA SER A 601 -8.90 -42.77 22.22
C SER A 601 -9.61 -41.73 21.35
N VAL A 602 -8.90 -41.22 20.34
CA VAL A 602 -9.49 -40.47 19.26
C VAL A 602 -9.74 -41.41 18.10
N ILE A 603 -10.98 -41.55 17.70
CA ILE A 603 -11.39 -42.43 16.59
C ILE A 603 -11.66 -41.54 15.36
N VAL A 604 -11.03 -41.89 14.24
CA VAL A 604 -11.28 -41.22 12.95
C VAL A 604 -12.30 -42.06 12.20
N ARG A 605 -13.45 -41.46 11.88
CA ARG A 605 -14.44 -42.06 10.97
C ARG A 605 -14.54 -41.29 9.70
N CYS A 606 -14.49 -41.96 8.57
CA CYS A 606 -14.75 -41.37 7.26
C CYS A 606 -16.25 -41.53 6.94
N ASN A 607 -16.91 -40.46 6.51
CA ASN A 607 -18.31 -40.54 6.10
C ASN A 607 -18.43 -41.25 4.75
N GLU A 608 -19.19 -42.32 4.69
CA GLU A 608 -19.52 -43.07 3.44
C GLU A 608 -20.51 -42.32 2.51
N ALA A 609 -21.01 -41.18 2.92
CA ALA A 609 -22.00 -40.41 2.14
C ALA A 609 -21.32 -39.40 1.18
N GLY A 610 -21.46 -39.69 -0.08
CA GLY A 610 -21.22 -38.95 -1.30
C GLY A 610 -20.79 -37.50 -1.24
N HIS A 611 -19.89 -37.16 -2.15
CA HIS A 611 -19.43 -35.84 -2.60
C HIS A 611 -19.89 -34.61 -1.77
N GLY A 612 -19.06 -34.22 -0.79
CA GLY A 612 -19.22 -32.93 -0.09
C GLY A 612 -19.42 -33.02 1.43
N ALA A 613 -19.30 -34.20 2.06
CA ALA A 613 -19.41 -34.35 3.50
C ALA A 613 -18.05 -34.06 4.17
N GLU A 614 -18.06 -33.19 5.20
CA GLU A 614 -16.91 -32.90 6.04
C GLU A 614 -16.41 -34.14 6.76
N GLU A 615 -15.10 -34.33 6.80
CA GLU A 615 -14.46 -35.39 7.58
C GLU A 615 -14.75 -35.18 9.06
N SER A 616 -15.28 -36.19 9.76
CA SER A 616 -15.69 -36.06 11.15
C SER A 616 -14.70 -36.75 12.09
N ILE A 617 -14.26 -36.04 13.12
CA ILE A 617 -13.47 -36.58 14.23
C ILE A 617 -14.43 -36.97 15.37
N PHE A 618 -14.32 -38.18 15.88
CA PHE A 618 -15.07 -38.62 17.04
C PHE A 618 -14.12 -38.88 18.22
N VAL A 619 -14.54 -38.52 19.41
CA VAL A 619 -13.77 -38.65 20.63
C VAL A 619 -14.52 -39.56 21.60
N GLU A 620 -13.84 -40.56 22.15
CA GLU A 620 -14.39 -41.37 23.22
C GLU A 620 -14.41 -40.58 24.53
N THR A 621 -15.60 -40.36 25.05
CA THR A 621 -15.82 -39.48 26.24
C THR A 621 -16.00 -40.28 27.56
N ALA A 622 -16.13 -41.59 27.52
CA ALA A 622 -16.32 -42.44 28.70
C ALA A 622 -15.13 -43.35 28.93
N VAL A 623 -14.71 -43.48 30.19
CA VAL A 623 -13.88 -44.56 30.65
C VAL A 623 -14.77 -45.80 30.60
N SER A 624 -14.44 -46.78 29.74
CA SER A 624 -15.21 -48.03 29.63
C SER A 624 -15.20 -48.76 30.95
N ALA A 625 -16.17 -48.48 31.81
CA ALA A 625 -16.54 -49.46 32.83
C ALA A 625 -17.33 -50.56 32.12
N ARG A 626 -16.74 -51.73 32.04
CA ARG A 626 -17.49 -52.93 31.66
C ARG A 626 -18.77 -52.99 32.45
N HIS A 627 -19.91 -52.74 31.84
CA HIS A 627 -21.15 -53.53 32.01
C HIS A 627 -22.34 -52.92 31.30
N ASN A 628 -23.05 -53.79 30.65
CA ASN A 628 -24.45 -53.72 30.21
C ASN A 628 -24.82 -52.83 29.01
N GLY A 629 -24.83 -53.46 27.83
CA GLY A 629 -26.01 -53.38 26.92
C GLY A 629 -26.39 -52.04 26.30
N ILE A 630 -25.51 -51.02 26.27
CA ILE A 630 -25.76 -49.75 25.62
C ILE A 630 -24.99 -49.76 24.29
N SER A 631 -25.68 -49.43 23.20
CA SER A 631 -25.12 -49.41 21.85
C SER A 631 -23.88 -48.52 21.78
N ASP A 632 -22.84 -48.97 21.11
CA ASP A 632 -21.52 -48.30 21.00
C ASP A 632 -21.58 -46.87 20.40
N GLU A 633 -22.67 -46.50 19.75
CA GLU A 633 -22.88 -45.16 19.19
C GLU A 633 -23.11 -44.04 20.22
N GLU A 634 -23.57 -44.39 21.44
CA GLU A 634 -23.82 -43.35 22.48
C GLU A 634 -22.53 -42.89 23.22
N LYS A 635 -21.41 -43.57 23.02
CA LYS A 635 -20.15 -43.25 23.70
C LYS A 635 -19.24 -42.32 22.91
N LEU A 636 -19.51 -42.16 21.63
CA LEU A 636 -18.70 -41.33 20.74
C LEU A 636 -19.42 -40.02 20.47
N ARG A 637 -18.73 -38.90 20.70
CA ARG A 637 -19.22 -37.58 20.35
C ARG A 637 -18.37 -37.00 19.24
N ALA A 638 -19.00 -36.31 18.27
CA ALA A 638 -18.26 -35.61 17.25
C ALA A 638 -17.47 -34.46 17.91
N TRP A 639 -16.32 -34.15 17.34
CA TRP A 639 -15.45 -33.07 17.84
C TRP A 639 -16.18 -31.72 17.88
N THR A 640 -17.07 -31.49 16.92
CA THR A 640 -17.91 -30.30 16.82
C THR A 640 -18.95 -30.20 17.94
N ASP A 641 -19.37 -31.31 18.53
CA ASP A 641 -20.43 -31.40 19.54
C ASP A 641 -19.88 -31.35 20.98
N LEU A 642 -18.54 -31.31 21.13
CA LEU A 642 -17.89 -31.12 22.42
C LEU A 642 -17.96 -29.69 22.90
N SER A 643 -18.08 -29.52 24.22
CA SER A 643 -17.96 -28.20 24.84
C SER A 643 -16.55 -27.64 24.66
N ASP A 644 -16.40 -26.31 24.71
CA ASP A 644 -15.07 -25.66 24.57
C ASP A 644 -14.11 -26.12 25.69
N ASP A 645 -14.62 -26.41 26.88
CA ASP A 645 -13.81 -26.93 27.99
C ASP A 645 -13.29 -28.33 27.70
N ASP A 646 -14.13 -29.21 27.16
CA ASP A 646 -13.74 -30.57 26.80
C ASP A 646 -12.71 -30.58 25.65
N ARG A 647 -12.91 -29.71 24.63
CA ARG A 647 -11.94 -29.50 23.54
C ARG A 647 -10.59 -29.04 24.07
N ASN A 648 -10.60 -28.08 25.02
CA ASN A 648 -9.37 -27.56 25.62
C ASN A 648 -8.65 -28.65 26.43
N ILE A 649 -9.33 -29.50 27.14
CA ILE A 649 -8.75 -30.64 27.87
C ILE A 649 -8.06 -31.60 26.85
N TRP A 650 -8.72 -31.93 25.75
CA TRP A 650 -8.13 -32.76 24.71
C TRP A 650 -6.94 -32.11 24.03
N LYS A 651 -7.02 -30.81 23.71
CA LYS A 651 -5.91 -30.06 23.16
C LYS A 651 -4.70 -30.06 24.09
N GLN A 652 -4.92 -29.83 25.39
CA GLN A 652 -3.83 -29.85 26.38
C GLN A 652 -3.16 -31.21 26.45
N ARG A 653 -3.92 -32.30 26.44
CA ARG A 653 -3.38 -33.67 26.42
C ARG A 653 -2.54 -33.96 25.18
N LEU A 654 -2.97 -33.48 24.01
CA LEU A 654 -2.21 -33.63 22.77
C LEU A 654 -0.92 -32.81 22.79
N VAL A 655 -0.93 -31.61 23.39
CA VAL A 655 0.26 -30.79 23.64
C VAL A 655 1.23 -31.48 24.57
N ASP A 656 0.74 -32.02 25.69
CA ASP A 656 1.54 -32.73 26.70
C ASP A 656 2.14 -34.01 26.14
N ALA A 657 1.45 -34.65 25.20
CA ALA A 657 1.95 -35.81 24.46
C ALA A 657 2.92 -35.47 23.33
N GLY A 658 3.24 -34.16 23.10
CA GLY A 658 4.11 -33.69 22.04
C GLY A 658 3.54 -33.85 20.61
N ARG A 659 2.21 -33.98 20.47
CA ARG A 659 1.51 -34.22 19.21
C ARG A 659 0.83 -32.97 18.64
N TRP A 660 0.75 -31.94 19.42
CA TRP A 660 0.09 -30.69 19.08
C TRP A 660 0.95 -29.51 19.52
N THR A 661 1.09 -28.46 18.73
CA THR A 661 1.69 -27.20 19.16
C THR A 661 0.58 -26.19 19.44
N ALA A 662 0.74 -25.38 20.47
CA ALA A 662 -0.25 -24.37 20.87
C ALA A 662 -0.59 -23.36 19.75
N ALA A 663 0.24 -23.29 18.69
CA ALA A 663 0.08 -22.38 17.56
C ALA A 663 -0.65 -22.98 16.35
N GLU A 664 -0.83 -24.29 16.32
CA GLU A 664 -1.29 -25.01 15.11
C GLU A 664 -2.78 -25.33 15.19
N GLY A 665 -3.66 -24.82 15.56
CA GLY A 665 -5.11 -25.06 15.66
C GLY A 665 -5.67 -26.35 15.00
N GLU A 666 -6.94 -26.59 15.22
CA GLU A 666 -7.67 -27.80 14.79
C GLU A 666 -7.61 -28.08 13.28
N SER A 667 -7.41 -27.04 12.46
CA SER A 667 -7.36 -27.16 11.00
C SER A 667 -6.21 -28.01 10.47
N ILE A 668 -5.06 -28.05 11.18
CA ILE A 668 -3.92 -28.87 10.75
C ILE A 668 -4.18 -30.35 11.04
N LEU A 669 -4.78 -30.67 12.16
CA LEU A 669 -5.15 -32.03 12.54
C LEU A 669 -6.16 -32.59 11.54
N LEU A 670 -7.19 -31.84 11.20
CA LEU A 670 -8.21 -32.20 10.21
C LEU A 670 -7.62 -32.36 8.80
N GLY A 671 -6.81 -31.40 8.35
CA GLY A 671 -6.33 -31.36 6.97
C GLY A 671 -5.16 -32.32 6.68
N VAL A 672 -4.17 -32.40 7.57
CA VAL A 672 -2.91 -33.11 7.28
C VAL A 672 -2.92 -34.56 7.77
N LEU A 673 -3.34 -34.80 9.00
CA LEU A 673 -3.28 -36.17 9.57
C LEU A 673 -4.49 -37.02 9.20
N PHE A 674 -5.70 -36.46 9.31
CA PHE A 674 -6.92 -37.22 9.11
C PHE A 674 -7.37 -37.32 7.66
N GLY A 675 -7.20 -36.27 6.86
CA GLY A 675 -7.49 -36.30 5.42
C GLY A 675 -6.68 -37.34 4.67
N THR A 676 -5.44 -37.59 5.08
CA THR A 676 -4.59 -38.63 4.51
C THR A 676 -5.05 -40.04 4.97
N ALA A 677 -5.42 -40.18 6.23
CA ALA A 677 -5.92 -41.47 6.77
C ALA A 677 -7.24 -41.88 6.11
N CYS A 678 -8.18 -40.94 5.93
CA CYS A 678 -9.44 -41.20 5.22
C CYS A 678 -9.24 -41.61 3.76
N ARG A 679 -8.33 -40.99 3.02
CA ARG A 679 -8.02 -41.40 1.64
C ARG A 679 -7.44 -42.82 1.54
N VAL A 680 -6.60 -43.20 2.51
CA VAL A 680 -6.02 -44.58 2.55
C VAL A 680 -7.09 -45.60 2.83
N LEU A 681 -8.01 -45.35 3.77
CA LEU A 681 -9.13 -46.22 4.10
C LEU A 681 -10.12 -46.34 2.93
N ASP A 682 -10.49 -45.24 2.29
CA ASP A 682 -11.37 -45.23 1.12
C ASP A 682 -10.74 -45.96 -0.11
N GLY A 683 -9.40 -45.81 -0.27
CA GLY A 683 -8.66 -46.56 -1.28
C GLY A 683 -8.63 -48.06 -1.06
N ALA A 684 -8.56 -48.51 0.19
CA ALA A 684 -8.57 -49.95 0.53
C ALA A 684 -9.95 -50.59 0.30
N VAL A 685 -11.02 -49.86 0.54
CA VAL A 685 -12.41 -50.36 0.30
C VAL A 685 -12.75 -50.40 -1.21
N ARG A 686 -12.19 -49.54 -2.03
CA ARG A 686 -12.47 -49.55 -3.49
C ARG A 686 -11.74 -50.63 -4.28
N THR A 687 -10.76 -51.29 -3.71
CA THR A 687 -10.01 -52.37 -4.39
C THR A 687 -10.69 -53.75 -4.27
N GLU A 688 -11.79 -53.86 -3.54
CA GLU A 688 -12.49 -55.15 -3.35
C GLU A 688 -13.89 -55.23 -3.97
N LEU A 689 -14.24 -54.37 -4.92
CA LEU A 689 -15.48 -54.52 -5.71
C LEU A 689 -15.14 -54.83 -7.17
N PRO A 690 -15.58 -56.00 -7.69
CA PRO A 690 -15.31 -56.44 -9.07
C PRO A 690 -15.99 -55.59 -10.15
#